data_cc11409d50ac63b051cb9884366038d2
#
_entry.id   cc11409d50ac63b051cb9884366038d2
#
_cell.length_a   1.000
_cell.length_b   1.000
_cell.length_c   1.000
_cell.angle_alpha   90.00
_cell.angle_beta   90.00
_cell.angle_gamma   90.00
#
_symmetry.space_group_name_H-M   'P 1'
#
loop_
_entity.id
_entity.type
_entity.pdbx_description
1 polymer ?
#
loop_
_entity_poly.entity_id
_entity_poly.type
_entity_poly.pdbx_seq_one_letter_code
_entity_poly.pdbx_strand_id
1 'polypeptide(L)'
;MESLSTAARAIKFQLLSRCNYKSNLVQENYQFSEKNSVRLAAFAHQPFDARSACIAVIDSQSSDPRTEVLDSRGLGAPVVFACGKNGVQIWKPGQVGATCTETLQESDLVGFFDRNQHNLTPSRIYDAKTLGRIPGSSKQLDFVDIGLLPFVEHQIGDKLTAKVSEAIDTLRAASSTPESEDNRDWVCKAAFRLLAAKILHDKQVKSFRSIDFSDLTDLFSRVHEHYGSLEAVSIGRNKQEALALQSVAQRFQQLSSLKNLTTEALADVYENAFITKYTRKLRGTHSTPSYLVDYIVWQLAPWISSMRPEALRIFEPACGHAPFLVSAMRLLRTLNVKPTAAAQSAFFRERLCGIESDPFALEIARLSLTVADVPNPNGWRGLAAGDMFAGKTLESNARISTILLANPPFEGGKALRLLERTIPHLPGGAVFGAIAPAALLFKKTGPASALREVLLRNFQIAETCLFPDNIFEFADQECLVLIGKRINGDKVPLTSLTRCRRVREEDTSIFTSEYQFKPGQDRLVRQARFSSNPNHVLWVEELDEEVWSWLKKHPTLESLADLGQGIAYKSKPEGKEARARFKTNESSAFAGSIKGFGRNSGDWAIHDQPELRHLSLDKNRIRRPGTGTTREIPQVIIKRNPIRGAWRMKAFIDSEGKPIASNFISVRPHDTESFPLEYLWALCNSPLASAYTYTHSLKRNIQDGDLRQMPVPHAARYQVVRVAEAARAYREAARLLEKRPPAGRGENLSLQFDHAVPTSIKTHTAASVRTLLVRMDAEVLRLYDLPAKAERALLELFEGRSRPGLPIEFKRYPSLENSAPVPLYAYISSSFQRKVHGEPAVPSEGELGRYNELYDRSSSTDLSDEEQNELYGLQAEIDGHDYAEQPINHNWDSPIKKEQVSAKVELSQIAELTFSKIDPRSLH
;
A
#
# COMPACT_ATOMS: atom_id res chain seq x y z
N MET A 1 1.32 -24.16 -30.94
CA MET A 1 0.69 -22.84 -30.75
C MET A 1 0.41 -22.24 -32.10
N GLU A 2 -0.84 -22.01 -32.45
CA GLU A 2 -1.21 -21.36 -33.71
C GLU A 2 -0.71 -19.92 -33.71
N SER A 3 -0.08 -19.48 -34.79
CA SER A 3 0.41 -18.10 -34.93
C SER A 3 -0.78 -17.14 -35.02
N LEU A 4 -0.63 -15.94 -34.46
CA LEU A 4 -1.64 -14.87 -34.57
C LEU A 4 -2.00 -14.60 -36.05
N SER A 5 -3.28 -14.36 -36.33
CA SER A 5 -3.74 -13.88 -37.62
C SER A 5 -3.11 -12.53 -37.98
N THR A 6 -3.09 -12.16 -39.26
CA THR A 6 -2.51 -10.89 -39.72
C THR A 6 -3.20 -9.70 -39.03
N ALA A 7 -4.53 -9.74 -38.95
CA ALA A 7 -5.32 -8.72 -38.27
C ALA A 7 -5.00 -8.63 -36.76
N ALA A 8 -4.88 -9.77 -36.06
CA ALA A 8 -4.53 -9.78 -34.64
C ALA A 8 -3.12 -9.22 -34.39
N ARG A 9 -2.16 -9.51 -35.26
CA ARG A 9 -0.80 -8.91 -35.19
C ARG A 9 -0.83 -7.40 -35.41
N ALA A 10 -1.61 -6.95 -36.41
CA ALA A 10 -1.77 -5.52 -36.65
C ALA A 10 -2.41 -4.82 -35.47
N ILE A 11 -3.45 -5.38 -34.85
CA ILE A 11 -4.07 -4.84 -33.65
C ILE A 11 -3.05 -4.78 -32.50
N LYS A 12 -2.29 -5.86 -32.26
CA LYS A 12 -1.23 -5.87 -31.24
C LYS A 12 -0.25 -4.73 -31.44
N PHE A 13 0.23 -4.53 -32.65
CA PHE A 13 1.15 -3.45 -32.99
C PHE A 13 0.56 -2.08 -32.67
N GLN A 14 -0.72 -1.82 -33.02
CA GLN A 14 -1.39 -0.55 -32.72
C GLN A 14 -1.57 -0.33 -31.20
N LEU A 15 -1.91 -1.37 -30.44
CA LEU A 15 -2.04 -1.27 -29.00
C LEU A 15 -0.71 -0.85 -28.33
N LEU A 16 0.40 -1.42 -28.77
CA LEU A 16 1.73 -1.10 -28.22
C LEU A 16 2.23 0.27 -28.67
N SER A 17 2.05 0.63 -29.95
CA SER A 17 2.64 1.85 -30.52
C SER A 17 1.81 3.12 -30.29
N ARG A 18 0.47 3.02 -30.17
CA ARG A 18 -0.44 4.17 -30.13
C ARG A 18 -1.29 4.26 -28.88
N CYS A 19 -1.66 3.13 -28.27
CA CYS A 19 -2.56 3.11 -27.12
C CYS A 19 -1.84 2.96 -25.79
N ASN A 20 -0.51 3.10 -25.75
CA ASN A 20 0.33 3.05 -24.55
C ASN A 20 0.26 1.73 -23.75
N TYR A 21 -0.07 0.61 -24.39
CA TYR A 21 0.07 -0.68 -23.72
C TYR A 21 1.54 -1.08 -23.62
N LYS A 22 1.96 -1.55 -22.44
CA LYS A 22 3.29 -2.16 -22.27
C LYS A 22 3.27 -3.60 -22.82
N SER A 23 4.35 -4.05 -23.42
CA SER A 23 4.42 -5.38 -24.05
C SER A 23 4.13 -6.52 -23.08
N ASN A 24 4.53 -6.41 -21.83
CA ASN A 24 4.26 -7.38 -20.77
C ASN A 24 2.78 -7.42 -20.32
N LEU A 25 1.97 -6.45 -20.69
CA LEU A 25 0.53 -6.39 -20.39
C LEU A 25 -0.34 -6.86 -21.55
N VAL A 26 0.26 -7.27 -22.65
CA VAL A 26 -0.44 -7.80 -23.83
C VAL A 26 -0.08 -9.28 -23.98
N GLN A 27 -1.04 -10.16 -23.69
CA GLN A 27 -0.86 -11.60 -23.65
C GLN A 27 -1.45 -12.25 -24.90
N GLU A 28 -0.67 -13.13 -25.54
CA GLU A 28 -1.12 -13.92 -26.70
C GLU A 28 -1.69 -15.26 -26.25
N ASN A 29 -2.71 -15.74 -26.97
CA ASN A 29 -3.40 -17.01 -26.71
C ASN A 29 -3.76 -17.16 -25.23
N TYR A 30 -4.35 -16.11 -24.68
CA TYR A 30 -4.65 -16.03 -23.27
C TYR A 30 -5.87 -16.87 -22.89
N GLN A 31 -5.66 -17.85 -22.03
CA GLN A 31 -6.71 -18.69 -21.49
C GLN A 31 -7.22 -18.09 -20.16
N PHE A 32 -8.50 -17.73 -20.09
CA PHE A 32 -9.12 -17.11 -18.92
C PHE A 32 -10.12 -18.01 -18.20
N SER A 33 -10.46 -19.15 -18.80
CA SER A 33 -11.22 -20.22 -18.18
C SER A 33 -10.81 -21.57 -18.75
N GLU A 34 -11.28 -22.67 -18.16
CA GLU A 34 -10.95 -24.04 -18.62
C GLU A 34 -11.27 -24.31 -20.10
N LYS A 35 -12.30 -23.62 -20.63
CA LYS A 35 -12.80 -23.85 -22.00
C LYS A 35 -12.58 -22.69 -22.94
N ASN A 36 -12.30 -21.48 -22.41
CA ASN A 36 -12.33 -20.28 -23.21
C ASN A 36 -10.98 -19.57 -23.22
N SER A 37 -10.53 -19.25 -24.41
CA SER A 37 -9.31 -18.48 -24.65
C SER A 37 -9.57 -17.39 -25.68
N VAL A 38 -8.72 -16.37 -25.69
CA VAL A 38 -8.71 -15.33 -26.73
C VAL A 38 -7.34 -15.27 -27.38
N ARG A 39 -7.26 -14.88 -28.65
CA ARG A 39 -6.01 -14.77 -29.40
C ARG A 39 -5.07 -13.72 -28.80
N LEU A 40 -5.66 -12.65 -28.25
CA LEU A 40 -4.91 -11.61 -27.59
C LEU A 40 -5.77 -10.98 -26.49
N ALA A 41 -5.17 -10.76 -25.33
CA ALA A 41 -5.77 -10.03 -24.24
C ALA A 41 -4.83 -8.90 -23.81
N ALA A 42 -5.34 -7.67 -23.75
CA ALA A 42 -4.59 -6.52 -23.26
C ALA A 42 -5.15 -6.05 -21.92
N PHE A 43 -4.26 -5.82 -20.97
CA PHE A 43 -4.59 -5.51 -19.57
C PHE A 43 -4.07 -4.13 -19.17
N ALA A 44 -4.73 -3.50 -18.21
CA ALA A 44 -4.30 -2.22 -17.65
C ALA A 44 -3.07 -2.39 -16.74
N HIS A 45 -3.07 -3.47 -15.97
CA HIS A 45 -2.02 -3.81 -15.01
C HIS A 45 -2.08 -5.30 -14.63
N GLN A 46 -1.13 -5.77 -13.85
CA GLN A 46 -1.22 -7.07 -13.18
C GLN A 46 -1.97 -6.92 -11.84
N PRO A 47 -2.67 -7.96 -11.34
CA PRO A 47 -2.81 -9.29 -11.92
C PRO A 47 -3.68 -9.29 -13.19
N PHE A 48 -3.47 -10.29 -14.07
CA PHE A 48 -4.28 -10.48 -15.27
C PHE A 48 -5.61 -11.12 -14.89
N ASP A 49 -6.60 -10.31 -14.67
CA ASP A 49 -7.94 -10.71 -14.24
C ASP A 49 -9.03 -9.96 -15.01
N ALA A 50 -10.29 -10.33 -14.75
CA ALA A 50 -11.41 -9.72 -15.43
C ALA A 50 -11.55 -8.21 -15.15
N ARG A 51 -10.93 -7.68 -14.08
CA ARG A 51 -10.94 -6.26 -13.79
C ARG A 51 -9.92 -5.50 -14.63
N SER A 52 -8.70 -6.00 -14.71
CA SER A 52 -7.61 -5.37 -15.44
C SER A 52 -7.69 -5.57 -16.96
N ALA A 53 -8.49 -6.55 -17.46
CA ALA A 53 -8.67 -6.79 -18.88
C ALA A 53 -9.35 -5.61 -19.58
N CYS A 54 -8.72 -5.09 -20.61
CA CYS A 54 -9.19 -3.92 -21.34
C CYS A 54 -9.71 -4.29 -22.72
N ILE A 55 -8.95 -5.06 -23.47
CA ILE A 55 -9.25 -5.39 -24.88
C ILE A 55 -9.03 -6.88 -25.07
N ALA A 56 -9.93 -7.52 -25.81
CA ALA A 56 -9.79 -8.87 -26.31
C ALA A 56 -9.74 -8.89 -27.84
N VAL A 57 -9.00 -9.85 -28.39
CA VAL A 57 -9.01 -10.17 -29.83
C VAL A 57 -9.35 -11.65 -30.00
N ILE A 58 -10.35 -11.95 -30.75
CA ILE A 58 -10.77 -13.31 -31.09
C ILE A 58 -10.69 -13.52 -32.60
N ASP A 59 -10.40 -14.73 -33.01
CA ASP A 59 -10.54 -15.15 -34.41
C ASP A 59 -11.89 -15.84 -34.56
N SER A 60 -12.69 -15.46 -35.56
CA SER A 60 -13.99 -16.08 -35.85
C SER A 60 -14.07 -16.57 -37.27
N GLN A 61 -14.64 -17.73 -37.44
CA GLN A 61 -14.98 -18.25 -38.78
C GLN A 61 -16.43 -17.89 -39.20
N SER A 62 -17.22 -17.38 -38.25
CA SER A 62 -18.60 -16.99 -38.47
C SER A 62 -18.69 -15.59 -39.08
N SER A 63 -19.70 -15.35 -39.90
CA SER A 63 -20.05 -13.99 -40.35
C SER A 63 -20.69 -13.15 -39.25
N ASP A 64 -21.27 -13.78 -38.22
CA ASP A 64 -21.78 -13.15 -37.00
C ASP A 64 -21.07 -13.78 -35.77
N PRO A 65 -19.96 -13.18 -35.28
CA PRO A 65 -19.17 -13.71 -34.17
C PRO A 65 -19.81 -13.45 -32.81
N ARG A 66 -21.07 -13.15 -32.71
CA ARG A 66 -21.78 -12.78 -31.48
C ARG A 66 -21.64 -13.85 -30.41
N THR A 67 -21.68 -15.10 -30.74
CA THR A 67 -21.55 -16.21 -29.80
C THR A 67 -20.15 -16.24 -29.21
N GLU A 68 -19.11 -16.17 -30.04
CA GLU A 68 -17.71 -16.16 -29.60
C GLU A 68 -17.38 -14.91 -28.75
N VAL A 69 -17.98 -13.76 -29.12
CA VAL A 69 -17.88 -12.53 -28.33
C VAL A 69 -18.54 -12.71 -26.95
N LEU A 70 -19.68 -13.37 -26.89
CA LEU A 70 -20.37 -13.68 -25.65
C LEU A 70 -19.58 -14.68 -24.78
N ASP A 71 -18.93 -15.67 -25.41
CA ASP A 71 -18.05 -16.62 -24.72
C ASP A 71 -16.82 -15.94 -24.14
N SER A 72 -16.33 -14.87 -24.75
CA SER A 72 -15.18 -14.08 -24.24
C SER A 72 -15.52 -13.19 -23.04
N ARG A 73 -16.78 -13.12 -22.60
CA ARG A 73 -17.22 -12.28 -21.48
C ARG A 73 -16.51 -12.56 -20.17
N GLY A 74 -16.17 -13.84 -19.92
CA GLY A 74 -15.47 -14.23 -18.72
C GLY A 74 -14.12 -13.51 -18.51
N LEU A 75 -13.49 -13.08 -19.62
CA LEU A 75 -12.31 -12.24 -19.56
C LEU A 75 -12.59 -10.84 -18.99
N GLY A 76 -13.82 -10.34 -19.11
CA GLY A 76 -14.18 -9.01 -18.63
C GLY A 76 -13.69 -7.84 -19.49
N ALA A 77 -13.18 -8.08 -20.69
CA ALA A 77 -12.77 -7.03 -21.61
C ALA A 77 -14.01 -6.31 -22.20
N PRO A 78 -14.13 -4.96 -22.08
CA PRO A 78 -15.27 -4.20 -22.57
C PRO A 78 -15.25 -3.99 -24.08
N VAL A 79 -14.11 -4.20 -24.74
CA VAL A 79 -13.92 -4.06 -26.17
C VAL A 79 -13.37 -5.37 -26.72
N VAL A 80 -14.05 -5.94 -27.70
CA VAL A 80 -13.64 -7.19 -28.36
C VAL A 80 -13.50 -6.94 -29.85
N PHE A 81 -12.32 -7.22 -30.38
CA PHE A 81 -12.07 -7.26 -31.83
C PHE A 81 -12.25 -8.70 -32.32
N ALA A 82 -13.22 -8.92 -33.14
CA ALA A 82 -13.45 -10.20 -33.80
C ALA A 82 -12.86 -10.15 -35.21
N CYS A 83 -11.78 -10.90 -35.44
CA CYS A 83 -11.08 -10.99 -36.72
C CYS A 83 -11.67 -12.15 -37.53
N GLY A 84 -12.22 -11.83 -38.68
CA GLY A 84 -12.89 -12.81 -39.56
C GLY A 84 -12.64 -12.57 -41.03
N LYS A 85 -13.24 -13.43 -41.89
CA LYS A 85 -13.10 -13.31 -43.34
C LYS A 85 -13.63 -12.00 -43.92
N ASN A 86 -14.58 -11.36 -43.26
CA ASN A 86 -15.20 -10.11 -43.69
C ASN A 86 -14.54 -8.87 -43.10
N GLY A 87 -13.34 -9.01 -42.53
CA GLY A 87 -12.61 -7.92 -41.84
C GLY A 87 -12.63 -8.05 -40.33
N VAL A 88 -12.44 -6.92 -39.65
CA VAL A 88 -12.39 -6.84 -38.20
C VAL A 88 -13.67 -6.17 -37.68
N GLN A 89 -14.42 -6.86 -36.87
CA GLN A 89 -15.60 -6.32 -36.21
C GLN A 89 -15.27 -5.93 -34.76
N ILE A 90 -15.75 -4.75 -34.34
CA ILE A 90 -15.56 -4.23 -33.00
C ILE A 90 -16.85 -4.41 -32.22
N TRP A 91 -16.76 -5.13 -31.13
CA TRP A 91 -17.89 -5.51 -30.31
C TRP A 91 -17.78 -4.98 -28.90
N LYS A 92 -18.94 -4.65 -28.35
CA LYS A 92 -19.13 -4.36 -26.91
C LYS A 92 -19.98 -5.49 -26.31
N PRO A 93 -19.40 -6.38 -25.50
CA PRO A 93 -20.17 -7.40 -24.78
C PRO A 93 -21.00 -6.71 -23.70
N GLY A 94 -22.31 -6.92 -23.71
CA GLY A 94 -23.26 -6.41 -22.73
C GLY A 94 -23.78 -7.51 -21.82
N GLN A 95 -24.59 -7.18 -20.81
CA GLN A 95 -25.15 -8.17 -19.88
C GLN A 95 -26.14 -9.14 -20.56
N VAL A 96 -26.92 -8.69 -21.50
CA VAL A 96 -27.97 -9.47 -22.16
C VAL A 96 -27.61 -9.88 -23.58
N GLY A 97 -26.60 -9.27 -24.18
CA GLY A 97 -26.14 -9.54 -25.54
C GLY A 97 -24.84 -8.82 -25.86
N ALA A 98 -24.37 -8.96 -27.08
CA ALA A 98 -23.22 -8.22 -27.60
C ALA A 98 -23.65 -7.32 -28.75
N THR A 99 -23.11 -6.11 -28.83
CA THR A 99 -23.41 -5.13 -29.86
C THR A 99 -22.18 -4.90 -30.71
N CYS A 100 -22.29 -5.10 -32.02
CA CYS A 100 -21.28 -4.69 -32.99
C CYS A 100 -21.35 -3.16 -33.15
N THR A 101 -20.25 -2.48 -32.95
CA THR A 101 -20.16 -1.01 -33.05
C THR A 101 -19.66 -0.57 -34.40
N GLU A 102 -18.72 -1.33 -35.00
CA GLU A 102 -18.07 -0.96 -36.25
C GLU A 102 -17.55 -2.23 -36.95
N THR A 103 -17.53 -2.24 -38.27
CA THR A 103 -16.87 -3.27 -39.07
C THR A 103 -15.86 -2.60 -39.99
N LEU A 104 -14.61 -3.04 -39.90
CA LEU A 104 -13.46 -2.43 -40.60
C LEU A 104 -12.81 -3.44 -41.53
N GLN A 105 -12.28 -2.95 -42.66
CA GLN A 105 -11.28 -3.72 -43.39
C GLN A 105 -9.92 -3.63 -42.70
N GLU A 106 -9.03 -4.59 -42.93
CA GLU A 106 -7.70 -4.56 -42.31
C GLU A 106 -6.91 -3.29 -42.64
N SER A 107 -7.11 -2.70 -43.84
CA SER A 107 -6.54 -1.42 -44.27
C SER A 107 -6.95 -0.23 -43.37
N ASP A 108 -8.14 -0.29 -42.78
CA ASP A 108 -8.74 0.82 -42.05
C ASP A 108 -8.40 0.80 -40.55
N LEU A 109 -7.75 -0.26 -40.07
CA LEU A 109 -7.33 -0.42 -38.67
C LEU A 109 -6.46 0.74 -38.19
N VAL A 110 -5.51 1.18 -39.02
CA VAL A 110 -4.62 2.30 -38.66
C VAL A 110 -5.43 3.56 -38.40
N GLY A 111 -6.32 3.91 -39.32
CA GLY A 111 -7.20 5.10 -39.19
C GLY A 111 -8.17 5.00 -38.01
N PHE A 112 -8.64 3.78 -37.67
CA PHE A 112 -9.46 3.55 -36.50
C PHE A 112 -8.69 3.82 -35.23
N PHE A 113 -7.49 3.28 -35.07
CA PHE A 113 -6.64 3.49 -33.91
C PHE A 113 -6.19 4.95 -33.78
N ASP A 114 -5.91 5.64 -34.88
CA ASP A 114 -5.61 7.08 -34.88
C ASP A 114 -6.74 7.92 -34.27
N ARG A 115 -7.98 7.62 -34.64
CA ARG A 115 -9.16 8.32 -34.11
C ARG A 115 -9.46 7.97 -32.66
N ASN A 116 -9.14 6.73 -32.21
CA ASN A 116 -9.55 6.19 -30.92
C ASN A 116 -8.41 5.96 -29.93
N GLN A 117 -7.14 6.30 -30.28
CA GLN A 117 -5.97 6.00 -29.46
C GLN A 117 -6.12 6.45 -28.00
N HIS A 118 -6.65 7.64 -27.74
CA HIS A 118 -6.83 8.17 -26.40
C HIS A 118 -7.91 7.44 -25.60
N ASN A 119 -8.91 6.90 -26.27
CA ASN A 119 -10.03 6.20 -25.66
C ASN A 119 -9.74 4.73 -25.37
N LEU A 120 -8.81 4.16 -26.12
CA LEU A 120 -8.39 2.76 -26.00
C LEU A 120 -7.18 2.55 -25.09
N THR A 121 -6.69 3.60 -24.43
CA THR A 121 -5.59 3.47 -23.47
C THR A 121 -5.99 2.59 -22.27
N PRO A 122 -5.02 1.88 -21.63
CA PRO A 122 -5.28 1.05 -20.46
C PRO A 122 -6.01 1.80 -19.35
N SER A 123 -5.54 3.01 -19.03
CA SER A 123 -6.13 3.84 -17.97
C SER A 123 -7.59 4.22 -18.26
N ARG A 124 -7.88 4.68 -19.47
CA ARG A 124 -9.25 5.07 -19.85
C ARG A 124 -10.25 3.92 -19.77
N ILE A 125 -9.87 2.77 -20.31
CA ILE A 125 -10.76 1.60 -20.25
C ILE A 125 -10.91 1.10 -18.82
N TYR A 126 -9.82 1.09 -18.07
CA TYR A 126 -9.83 0.67 -16.68
C TYR A 126 -10.72 1.59 -15.81
N ASP A 127 -10.56 2.90 -15.93
CA ASP A 127 -11.39 3.88 -15.23
C ASP A 127 -12.87 3.68 -15.57
N ALA A 128 -13.19 3.47 -16.84
CA ALA A 128 -14.55 3.19 -17.28
C ALA A 128 -15.15 1.92 -16.67
N LYS A 129 -14.34 0.91 -16.43
CA LYS A 129 -14.76 -0.35 -15.79
C LYS A 129 -14.95 -0.22 -14.30
N THR A 130 -14.06 0.49 -13.63
CA THR A 130 -14.04 0.59 -12.17
C THR A 130 -15.13 1.49 -11.63
N LEU A 131 -15.52 2.49 -12.39
CA LEU A 131 -16.54 3.48 -12.02
C LEU A 131 -17.98 3.05 -12.31
N GLY A 132 -18.18 1.79 -12.59
CA GLY A 132 -19.49 1.19 -12.66
C GLY A 132 -20.22 1.41 -13.99
N ARG A 133 -20.29 0.38 -14.81
CA ARG A 133 -21.28 0.31 -15.88
C ARG A 133 -22.66 0.38 -15.26
N ILE A 134 -23.43 1.39 -15.62
CA ILE A 134 -24.86 1.47 -15.28
C ILE A 134 -25.57 0.44 -16.14
N PRO A 135 -26.15 -0.62 -15.57
CA PRO A 135 -26.95 -1.56 -16.34
C PRO A 135 -28.20 -0.85 -16.87
N GLY A 136 -28.39 -0.89 -18.18
CA GLY A 136 -29.67 -0.56 -18.77
C GLY A 136 -29.82 0.83 -19.41
N SER A 137 -28.78 1.64 -19.61
CA SER A 137 -28.88 2.77 -20.52
C SER A 137 -28.73 2.27 -21.95
N SER A 138 -29.80 2.36 -22.73
CA SER A 138 -29.83 2.07 -24.18
C SER A 138 -29.09 3.13 -25.01
N LYS A 139 -28.51 4.15 -24.39
CA LYS A 139 -27.66 5.12 -25.07
C LYS A 139 -26.23 4.62 -25.05
N GLN A 140 -25.69 4.47 -26.22
CA GLN A 140 -24.29 4.25 -26.50
C GLN A 140 -23.49 5.35 -25.82
N LEU A 141 -22.79 4.98 -24.71
CA LEU A 141 -21.80 5.87 -24.13
C LEU A 141 -20.66 5.93 -25.15
N ASP A 142 -20.41 7.09 -25.70
CA ASP A 142 -19.29 7.30 -26.56
C ASP A 142 -18.02 7.11 -25.73
N PHE A 143 -16.90 6.67 -26.34
CA PHE A 143 -15.63 6.48 -25.63
C PHE A 143 -15.18 7.75 -24.87
N VAL A 144 -15.62 8.92 -25.32
CA VAL A 144 -15.38 10.20 -24.66
C VAL A 144 -16.14 10.31 -23.31
N ASP A 145 -17.38 9.84 -23.27
CA ASP A 145 -18.22 9.88 -22.07
C ASP A 145 -17.68 8.95 -20.96
N ILE A 146 -17.07 7.84 -21.38
CA ILE A 146 -16.43 6.90 -20.46
C ILE A 146 -15.27 7.56 -19.67
N GLY A 147 -14.51 8.45 -20.30
CA GLY A 147 -13.40 9.13 -19.62
C GLY A 147 -13.80 10.31 -18.71
N LEU A 148 -15.02 10.82 -18.89
CA LEU A 148 -15.58 11.89 -18.07
C LEU A 148 -16.45 11.37 -16.93
N LEU A 149 -16.89 10.11 -16.98
CA LEU A 149 -17.80 9.51 -16.01
C LEU A 149 -17.28 9.63 -14.56
N PRO A 150 -15.99 9.36 -14.25
CA PRO A 150 -15.47 9.55 -12.91
C PRO A 150 -15.60 10.98 -12.39
N PHE A 151 -15.27 11.92 -13.23
CA PHE A 151 -15.35 13.34 -12.90
C PHE A 151 -16.78 13.80 -12.66
N VAL A 152 -17.71 13.33 -13.50
CA VAL A 152 -19.15 13.60 -13.38
C VAL A 152 -19.72 12.94 -12.12
N GLU A 153 -19.30 11.72 -11.79
CA GLU A 153 -19.73 10.99 -10.59
C GLU A 153 -19.25 11.69 -9.32
N HIS A 154 -18.03 12.11 -9.26
CA HIS A 154 -17.50 12.87 -8.13
C HIS A 154 -18.26 14.20 -7.95
N GLN A 155 -18.50 14.93 -9.03
CA GLN A 155 -19.30 16.15 -8.97
C GLN A 155 -20.77 15.91 -8.58
N ILE A 156 -21.38 14.79 -8.99
CA ILE A 156 -22.72 14.39 -8.57
C ILE A 156 -22.69 14.08 -7.06
N GLY A 157 -21.70 13.33 -6.61
CA GLY A 157 -21.49 13.00 -5.21
C GLY A 157 -21.37 14.26 -4.34
N ASP A 158 -20.48 15.18 -4.69
CA ASP A 158 -20.26 16.44 -3.97
C ASP A 158 -21.53 17.31 -3.91
N LYS A 159 -22.21 17.51 -5.06
CA LYS A 159 -23.45 18.28 -5.13
C LYS A 159 -24.56 17.64 -4.33
N LEU A 160 -24.68 16.32 -4.39
CA LEU A 160 -25.69 15.59 -3.64
C LEU A 160 -25.38 15.62 -2.15
N THR A 161 -24.14 15.47 -1.74
CA THR A 161 -23.67 15.62 -0.36
C THR A 161 -24.00 16.99 0.19
N ALA A 162 -23.77 18.06 -0.57
CA ALA A 162 -24.12 19.41 -0.16
C ALA A 162 -25.64 19.58 0.05
N LYS A 163 -26.46 19.04 -0.86
CA LYS A 163 -27.92 19.11 -0.76
C LYS A 163 -28.48 18.27 0.40
N VAL A 164 -27.93 17.12 0.64
CA VAL A 164 -28.29 16.28 1.79
C VAL A 164 -27.91 16.96 3.11
N SER A 165 -26.71 17.56 3.17
CA SER A 165 -26.26 18.32 4.34
C SER A 165 -27.19 19.51 4.62
N GLU A 166 -27.57 20.26 3.58
CA GLU A 166 -28.54 21.35 3.70
C GLU A 166 -29.92 20.88 4.23
N ALA A 167 -30.35 19.70 3.79
CA ALA A 167 -31.59 19.07 4.27
C ALA A 167 -31.49 18.69 5.76
N ILE A 168 -30.37 18.06 6.14
CA ILE A 168 -30.08 17.70 7.54
C ILE A 168 -30.05 18.94 8.42
N ASP A 169 -29.42 20.02 8.01
CA ASP A 169 -29.34 21.25 8.77
C ASP A 169 -30.73 21.93 8.90
N THR A 170 -31.55 21.90 7.85
CA THR A 170 -32.93 22.40 7.87
C THR A 170 -33.80 21.64 8.89
N LEU A 171 -33.72 20.30 8.89
CA LEU A 171 -34.47 19.47 9.84
C LEU A 171 -33.96 19.66 11.28
N ARG A 172 -32.62 19.79 11.45
CA ARG A 172 -32.02 20.04 12.77
C ARG A 172 -32.47 21.39 13.36
N ALA A 173 -32.48 22.43 12.53
CA ALA A 173 -32.89 23.76 12.97
C ALA A 173 -34.37 23.84 13.35
N ALA A 174 -35.24 22.98 12.81
CA ALA A 174 -36.65 22.91 13.12
C ALA A 174 -36.97 22.17 14.43
N SER A 175 -35.98 21.49 15.00
CA SER A 175 -36.19 20.72 16.24
C SER A 175 -36.01 21.58 17.49
N SER A 176 -36.84 21.30 18.48
CA SER A 176 -36.76 21.93 19.82
C SER A 176 -35.56 21.45 20.65
N THR A 177 -34.97 20.30 20.28
CA THR A 177 -33.82 19.70 20.97
C THR A 177 -32.71 19.30 19.95
N PRO A 178 -32.06 20.30 19.26
CA PRO A 178 -31.19 20.02 18.12
C PRO A 178 -30.01 19.10 18.42
N GLU A 179 -29.51 19.13 19.65
CA GLU A 179 -28.32 18.41 20.08
C GLU A 179 -28.59 17.05 20.74
N SER A 180 -29.87 16.67 20.94
CA SER A 180 -30.20 15.35 21.48
C SER A 180 -29.86 14.23 20.51
N GLU A 181 -29.46 13.05 21.01
CA GLU A 181 -29.15 11.88 20.20
C GLU A 181 -30.34 11.38 19.41
N ASP A 182 -31.52 11.34 20.04
CA ASP A 182 -32.77 10.95 19.38
C ASP A 182 -33.13 11.89 18.22
N ASN A 183 -32.86 13.20 18.37
CA ASN A 183 -33.10 14.14 17.29
C ASN A 183 -32.14 13.96 16.11
N ARG A 184 -30.87 13.75 16.40
CA ARG A 184 -29.87 13.47 15.35
C ARG A 184 -30.24 12.22 14.57
N ASP A 185 -30.65 11.17 15.25
CA ASP A 185 -31.08 9.91 14.63
C ASP A 185 -32.34 10.13 13.76
N TRP A 186 -33.35 10.83 14.26
CA TRP A 186 -34.53 11.15 13.48
C TRP A 186 -34.21 11.98 12.23
N VAL A 187 -33.39 13.04 12.35
CA VAL A 187 -32.99 13.90 11.24
C VAL A 187 -32.27 13.10 10.15
N CYS A 188 -31.30 12.29 10.53
CA CYS A 188 -30.55 11.46 9.58
C CYS A 188 -31.45 10.43 8.87
N LYS A 189 -32.31 9.72 9.62
CA LYS A 189 -33.22 8.71 9.07
C LYS A 189 -34.27 9.36 8.15
N ALA A 190 -34.84 10.50 8.54
CA ALA A 190 -35.80 11.21 7.71
C ALA A 190 -35.20 11.70 6.39
N ALA A 191 -34.07 12.39 6.45
CA ALA A 191 -33.36 12.85 5.26
C ALA A 191 -32.95 11.68 4.34
N PHE A 192 -32.45 10.60 4.91
CA PHE A 192 -32.06 9.41 4.15
C PHE A 192 -33.26 8.75 3.45
N ARG A 193 -34.43 8.62 4.11
CA ARG A 193 -35.61 8.02 3.49
C ARG A 193 -36.17 8.86 2.35
N LEU A 194 -36.08 10.17 2.45
CA LEU A 194 -36.43 11.05 1.34
C LEU A 194 -35.47 10.87 0.16
N LEU A 195 -34.16 10.78 0.45
CA LEU A 195 -33.15 10.49 -0.55
C LEU A 195 -33.37 9.10 -1.20
N ALA A 196 -33.62 8.08 -0.39
CA ALA A 196 -33.91 6.74 -0.87
C ALA A 196 -35.15 6.70 -1.77
N ALA A 197 -36.26 7.35 -1.36
CA ALA A 197 -37.46 7.46 -2.17
C ALA A 197 -37.17 8.13 -3.52
N LYS A 198 -36.41 9.23 -3.55
CA LYS A 198 -36.00 9.93 -4.78
C LYS A 198 -35.17 9.02 -5.69
N ILE A 199 -34.16 8.32 -5.14
CA ILE A 199 -33.33 7.39 -5.90
C ILE A 199 -34.18 6.27 -6.51
N LEU A 200 -35.04 5.64 -5.71
CA LEU A 200 -35.87 4.52 -6.15
C LEU A 200 -36.94 4.98 -7.21
N HIS A 201 -37.46 6.19 -7.04
CA HIS A 201 -38.37 6.83 -8.04
C HIS A 201 -37.62 7.06 -9.36
N ASP A 202 -36.49 7.73 -9.32
CA ASP A 202 -35.72 8.09 -10.52
C ASP A 202 -35.14 6.86 -11.25
N LYS A 203 -34.81 5.81 -10.50
CA LYS A 203 -34.40 4.51 -11.05
C LYS A 203 -35.60 3.66 -11.53
N GLN A 204 -36.80 4.18 -11.46
CA GLN A 204 -38.03 3.53 -11.96
C GLN A 204 -38.35 2.20 -11.27
N VAL A 205 -38.02 2.07 -10.00
CA VAL A 205 -38.44 0.93 -9.19
C VAL A 205 -39.97 0.86 -9.09
N LYS A 206 -40.57 -0.28 -9.38
CA LYS A 206 -42.02 -0.46 -9.62
C LYS A 206 -42.90 0.22 -8.57
N SER A 207 -42.63 0.03 -7.29
CA SER A 207 -43.38 0.58 -6.15
C SER A 207 -43.24 2.10 -5.99
N PHE A 208 -42.24 2.72 -6.65
CA PHE A 208 -41.90 4.13 -6.49
C PHE A 208 -42.16 4.97 -7.73
N ARG A 209 -42.66 4.39 -8.84
CA ARG A 209 -42.90 5.12 -10.09
C ARG A 209 -43.91 6.25 -9.94
N SER A 210 -44.92 6.06 -9.11
CA SER A 210 -46.03 6.98 -8.89
C SER A 210 -46.02 7.59 -7.48
N ILE A 211 -44.87 7.75 -6.87
CA ILE A 211 -44.75 8.32 -5.50
C ILE A 211 -44.94 9.83 -5.54
N ASP A 212 -45.76 10.33 -4.61
CA ASP A 212 -45.97 11.75 -4.40
C ASP A 212 -45.20 12.23 -3.18
N PHE A 213 -44.27 13.16 -3.39
CA PHE A 213 -43.44 13.75 -2.32
C PHE A 213 -44.25 14.72 -1.42
N SER A 214 -45.47 15.03 -1.79
CA SER A 214 -46.40 15.80 -0.92
C SER A 214 -47.09 14.91 0.11
N ASP A 215 -47.25 13.60 -0.17
CA ASP A 215 -47.81 12.62 0.78
C ASP A 215 -46.70 11.87 1.50
N LEU A 216 -46.17 12.47 2.57
CA LEU A 216 -45.13 11.89 3.39
C LEU A 216 -45.55 10.57 4.05
N THR A 217 -46.84 10.36 4.29
CA THR A 217 -47.33 9.14 4.93
C THR A 217 -47.21 7.95 4.00
N ASP A 218 -47.69 8.10 2.77
CA ASP A 218 -47.53 7.08 1.73
C ASP A 218 -46.05 6.86 1.39
N LEU A 219 -45.27 7.95 1.26
CA LEU A 219 -43.84 7.88 0.94
C LEU A 219 -43.09 7.06 1.97
N PHE A 220 -43.18 7.36 3.25
CA PHE A 220 -42.47 6.64 4.30
C PHE A 220 -43.03 5.23 4.50
N SER A 221 -44.32 5.00 4.29
CA SER A 221 -44.91 3.64 4.31
C SER A 221 -44.28 2.76 3.19
N ARG A 222 -44.19 3.28 1.97
CA ARG A 222 -43.60 2.54 0.84
C ARG A 222 -42.13 2.25 1.06
N VAL A 223 -41.35 3.21 1.61
CA VAL A 223 -39.92 2.97 1.95
C VAL A 223 -39.80 1.91 3.05
N HIS A 224 -40.68 1.98 4.07
CA HIS A 224 -40.73 1.01 5.15
C HIS A 224 -41.05 -0.41 4.63
N GLU A 225 -42.06 -0.51 3.78
CA GLU A 225 -42.47 -1.77 3.16
C GLU A 225 -41.38 -2.36 2.25
N HIS A 226 -40.69 -1.50 1.49
CA HIS A 226 -39.63 -1.90 0.58
C HIS A 226 -38.42 -2.53 1.33
N TYR A 227 -37.99 -1.93 2.44
CA TYR A 227 -36.87 -2.44 3.21
C TYR A 227 -37.24 -3.51 4.23
N GLY A 228 -38.49 -3.70 4.55
CA GLY A 228 -38.98 -4.62 5.59
C GLY A 228 -38.79 -4.02 6.98
N SER A 229 -38.46 -4.81 7.97
CA SER A 229 -38.41 -4.50 9.41
C SER A 229 -37.52 -3.31 9.81
N LEU A 230 -37.81 -2.11 9.34
CA LEU A 230 -37.17 -0.87 9.76
C LEU A 230 -37.96 -0.23 10.89
N GLU A 231 -37.28 0.59 11.71
CA GLU A 231 -37.95 1.46 12.64
C GLU A 231 -38.81 2.50 11.91
N ALA A 232 -40.04 2.74 12.37
CA ALA A 232 -40.88 3.78 11.83
C ALA A 232 -40.27 5.17 12.11
N VAL A 233 -40.21 6.02 11.10
CA VAL A 233 -39.80 7.41 11.25
C VAL A 233 -41.04 8.28 11.33
N SER A 234 -41.20 9.08 12.38
CA SER A 234 -42.31 9.99 12.53
C SER A 234 -42.31 11.12 11.50
N ILE A 235 -43.47 11.54 11.03
CA ILE A 235 -43.66 12.66 10.09
C ILE A 235 -43.54 14.03 10.81
N GLY A 236 -42.64 14.13 11.78
CA GLY A 236 -42.48 15.27 12.69
C GLY A 236 -43.17 15.02 14.03
N ARG A 237 -42.51 15.38 15.11
CA ARG A 237 -43.00 15.23 16.47
C ARG A 237 -43.80 16.47 16.90
N ASN A 238 -43.70 17.53 16.10
CA ASN A 238 -44.43 18.77 16.26
C ASN A 238 -44.69 19.43 14.90
N LYS A 239 -45.55 20.47 14.88
CA LYS A 239 -45.93 21.16 13.63
C LYS A 239 -44.73 21.75 12.86
N GLN A 240 -43.73 22.25 13.56
CA GLN A 240 -42.54 22.87 12.95
C GLN A 240 -41.66 21.84 12.26
N GLU A 241 -41.41 20.70 12.87
CA GLU A 241 -40.69 19.58 12.26
C GLU A 241 -41.46 19.01 11.06
N ALA A 242 -42.77 18.88 11.13
CA ALA A 242 -43.60 18.41 10.02
C ALA A 242 -43.51 19.34 8.81
N LEU A 243 -43.57 20.66 9.02
CA LEU A 243 -43.45 21.67 7.97
C LEU A 243 -42.03 21.65 7.35
N ALA A 244 -40.98 21.51 8.16
CA ALA A 244 -39.62 21.40 7.69
C ALA A 244 -39.41 20.15 6.85
N LEU A 245 -39.96 19.01 7.31
CA LEU A 245 -39.88 17.75 6.57
C LEU A 245 -40.59 17.83 5.22
N GLN A 246 -41.78 18.47 5.16
CA GLN A 246 -42.52 18.73 3.92
C GLN A 246 -41.70 19.61 2.96
N SER A 247 -41.07 20.67 3.47
CA SER A 247 -40.21 21.55 2.67
C SER A 247 -38.98 20.78 2.10
N VAL A 248 -38.36 19.95 2.92
CA VAL A 248 -37.23 19.12 2.49
C VAL A 248 -37.67 18.10 1.44
N ALA A 249 -38.83 17.46 1.60
CA ALA A 249 -39.37 16.52 0.62
C ALA A 249 -39.57 17.16 -0.76
N GLN A 250 -40.16 18.37 -0.79
CA GLN A 250 -40.32 19.14 -2.03
C GLN A 250 -38.98 19.49 -2.68
N ARG A 251 -37.96 19.84 -1.89
CA ARG A 251 -36.61 20.09 -2.41
C ARG A 251 -36.00 18.83 -3.03
N PHE A 252 -36.18 17.65 -2.41
CA PHE A 252 -35.71 16.36 -2.97
C PHE A 252 -36.44 16.03 -4.27
N GLN A 253 -37.74 16.28 -4.35
CA GLN A 253 -38.51 16.12 -5.59
C GLN A 253 -37.93 16.97 -6.74
N GLN A 254 -37.48 18.20 -6.45
CA GLN A 254 -36.94 19.15 -7.40
C GLN A 254 -35.48 18.88 -7.77
N LEU A 255 -34.79 17.97 -7.09
CA LEU A 255 -33.43 17.58 -7.46
C LEU A 255 -33.39 17.03 -8.88
N SER A 256 -32.25 17.27 -9.56
CA SER A 256 -31.93 16.64 -10.82
C SER A 256 -32.09 15.13 -10.72
N SER A 257 -32.36 14.45 -11.84
CA SER A 257 -32.57 13.01 -11.84
C SER A 257 -31.35 12.25 -11.30
N LEU A 258 -31.56 11.42 -10.29
CA LEU A 258 -30.57 10.52 -9.69
C LEU A 258 -30.53 9.14 -10.38
N LYS A 259 -31.09 9.03 -11.61
CA LYS A 259 -31.11 7.78 -12.37
C LYS A 259 -29.72 7.17 -12.53
N ASN A 260 -28.71 8.00 -12.70
CA ASN A 260 -27.31 7.59 -12.93
C ASN A 260 -26.47 7.57 -11.64
N LEU A 261 -27.10 7.73 -10.46
CA LEU A 261 -26.38 7.63 -9.20
C LEU A 261 -25.80 6.23 -9.02
N THR A 262 -24.50 6.20 -8.72
CA THR A 262 -23.76 4.96 -8.46
C THR A 262 -23.72 4.63 -6.98
N THR A 263 -23.30 3.43 -6.65
CA THR A 263 -23.09 2.98 -5.27
C THR A 263 -21.95 3.74 -4.59
N GLU A 264 -20.93 4.15 -5.36
CA GLU A 264 -19.78 4.93 -4.88
C GLU A 264 -20.21 6.35 -4.50
N ALA A 265 -20.97 7.03 -5.37
CA ALA A 265 -21.50 8.34 -5.06
C ALA A 265 -22.48 8.31 -3.86
N LEU A 266 -23.25 7.23 -3.70
CA LEU A 266 -24.09 7.03 -2.52
C LEU A 266 -23.26 6.80 -1.25
N ALA A 267 -22.18 6.04 -1.34
CA ALA A 267 -21.26 5.84 -0.22
C ALA A 267 -20.62 7.16 0.22
N ASP A 268 -20.19 7.99 -0.74
CA ASP A 268 -19.64 9.32 -0.49
C ASP A 268 -20.61 10.24 0.25
N VAL A 269 -21.88 10.27 -0.19
CA VAL A 269 -22.96 10.99 0.49
C VAL A 269 -23.14 10.48 1.93
N TYR A 270 -23.12 9.17 2.11
CA TYR A 270 -23.25 8.59 3.45
C TYR A 270 -22.11 9.03 4.37
N GLU A 271 -20.89 8.92 3.89
CA GLU A 271 -19.71 9.25 4.69
C GLU A 271 -19.60 10.73 5.01
N ASN A 272 -19.94 11.60 4.08
CA ASN A 272 -19.69 13.02 4.21
C ASN A 272 -20.91 13.83 4.71
N ALA A 273 -22.15 13.36 4.46
CA ALA A 273 -23.35 14.03 4.94
C ALA A 273 -23.92 13.41 6.22
N PHE A 274 -23.98 12.08 6.30
CA PHE A 274 -24.66 11.39 7.40
C PHE A 274 -23.74 11.01 8.57
N ILE A 275 -22.44 10.71 8.30
CA ILE A 275 -21.50 10.35 9.34
C ILE A 275 -20.75 11.59 9.84
N THR A 276 -21.03 11.99 11.09
CA THR A 276 -20.29 13.07 11.75
C THR A 276 -18.96 12.55 12.33
N LYS A 277 -17.98 13.47 12.55
CA LYS A 277 -16.74 13.13 13.26
C LYS A 277 -16.96 12.48 14.63
N TYR A 278 -18.07 12.81 15.27
CA TYR A 278 -18.44 12.27 16.58
C TYR A 278 -18.93 10.82 16.48
N THR A 279 -19.82 10.51 15.54
CA THR A 279 -20.33 9.14 15.31
C THR A 279 -19.21 8.21 14.81
N ARG A 280 -18.29 8.69 13.98
CA ARG A 280 -17.09 7.93 13.59
C ARG A 280 -16.25 7.51 14.78
N LYS A 281 -15.99 8.42 15.70
CA LYS A 281 -15.19 8.14 16.91
C LYS A 281 -15.88 7.22 17.90
N LEU A 282 -17.20 7.35 18.05
CA LEU A 282 -17.97 6.49 18.97
C LEU A 282 -18.18 5.08 18.46
N ARG A 283 -18.37 4.91 17.16
CA ARG A 283 -18.75 3.63 16.56
C ARG A 283 -17.58 2.90 15.89
N GLY A 284 -16.39 3.55 15.77
CA GLY A 284 -15.22 3.01 15.06
C GLY A 284 -15.52 2.70 13.58
N THR A 285 -16.52 3.39 13.00
CA THR A 285 -16.93 3.18 11.62
C THR A 285 -15.95 3.87 10.69
N HIS A 286 -15.11 3.09 10.04
CA HIS A 286 -14.27 3.52 8.94
C HIS A 286 -14.76 2.84 7.67
N SER A 287 -15.18 3.63 6.70
CA SER A 287 -15.52 3.08 5.40
C SER A 287 -14.30 2.45 4.73
N THR A 288 -14.53 1.34 4.08
CA THR A 288 -13.48 0.68 3.31
C THR A 288 -13.41 1.34 1.94
N PRO A 289 -12.27 1.94 1.55
CA PRO A 289 -12.12 2.52 0.23
C PRO A 289 -12.45 1.52 -0.88
N SER A 290 -13.17 1.96 -1.91
CA SER A 290 -13.66 1.08 -2.99
C SER A 290 -12.53 0.34 -3.70
N TYR A 291 -11.40 0.99 -3.94
CA TYR A 291 -10.22 0.34 -4.55
C TYR A 291 -9.69 -0.82 -3.70
N LEU A 292 -9.74 -0.72 -2.38
CA LEU A 292 -9.27 -1.79 -1.50
C LEU A 292 -10.27 -2.94 -1.42
N VAL A 293 -11.57 -2.64 -1.40
CA VAL A 293 -12.66 -3.62 -1.51
C VAL A 293 -12.52 -4.41 -2.79
N ASP A 294 -12.40 -3.72 -3.90
CA ASP A 294 -12.28 -4.33 -5.22
C ASP A 294 -11.00 -5.14 -5.35
N TYR A 295 -9.87 -4.62 -4.85
CA TYR A 295 -8.62 -5.39 -4.80
C TYR A 295 -8.81 -6.76 -4.15
N ILE A 296 -9.43 -6.79 -2.96
CA ILE A 296 -9.64 -8.02 -2.20
C ILE A 296 -10.59 -8.96 -2.95
N VAL A 297 -11.73 -8.47 -3.40
CA VAL A 297 -12.75 -9.30 -4.05
C VAL A 297 -12.22 -9.91 -5.36
N TRP A 298 -11.48 -9.13 -6.15
CA TRP A 298 -10.96 -9.61 -7.42
C TRP A 298 -9.74 -10.52 -7.28
N GLN A 299 -8.98 -10.43 -6.19
CA GLN A 299 -7.95 -11.44 -5.87
C GLN A 299 -8.57 -12.82 -5.58
N LEU A 300 -9.82 -12.87 -5.12
CA LEU A 300 -10.55 -14.12 -4.89
C LEU A 300 -11.19 -14.68 -6.18
N ALA A 301 -11.26 -13.89 -7.26
CA ALA A 301 -11.96 -14.23 -8.48
C ALA A 301 -11.55 -15.59 -9.10
N PRO A 302 -10.24 -15.98 -9.16
CA PRO A 302 -9.84 -17.26 -9.71
C PRO A 302 -10.45 -18.46 -8.96
N TRP A 303 -10.55 -18.36 -7.64
CA TRP A 303 -11.16 -19.40 -6.83
C TRP A 303 -12.69 -19.40 -6.90
N ILE A 304 -13.28 -18.20 -6.87
CA ILE A 304 -14.75 -18.05 -6.98
C ILE A 304 -15.24 -18.56 -8.34
N SER A 305 -14.52 -18.30 -9.43
CA SER A 305 -14.89 -18.78 -10.77
C SER A 305 -14.88 -20.29 -10.89
N SER A 306 -14.08 -20.99 -10.09
CA SER A 306 -14.01 -22.46 -10.06
C SER A 306 -15.08 -23.11 -9.19
N MET A 307 -15.80 -22.34 -8.36
CA MET A 307 -16.87 -22.86 -7.51
C MET A 307 -18.16 -23.06 -8.28
N ARG A 308 -18.90 -24.12 -7.95
CA ARG A 308 -20.25 -24.30 -8.48
C ARG A 308 -21.17 -23.19 -7.97
N PRO A 309 -22.03 -22.59 -8.81
CA PRO A 309 -22.93 -21.51 -8.39
C PRO A 309 -23.75 -21.82 -7.15
N GLU A 310 -24.22 -23.04 -7.00
CA GLU A 310 -25.05 -23.49 -5.86
C GLU A 310 -24.28 -23.48 -4.54
N ALA A 311 -22.97 -23.62 -4.58
CA ALA A 311 -22.11 -23.60 -3.41
C ALA A 311 -21.76 -22.18 -2.95
N LEU A 312 -21.89 -21.19 -3.84
CA LEU A 312 -21.51 -19.82 -3.54
C LEU A 312 -22.42 -19.21 -2.46
N ARG A 313 -21.85 -18.80 -1.37
CA ARG A 313 -22.49 -18.05 -0.29
C ARG A 313 -21.49 -17.06 0.32
N ILE A 314 -21.81 -15.79 0.31
CA ILE A 314 -20.94 -14.71 0.74
C ILE A 314 -21.41 -14.21 2.09
N PHE A 315 -20.48 -14.02 3.01
CA PHE A 315 -20.74 -13.49 4.33
C PHE A 315 -19.82 -12.32 4.66
N GLU A 316 -20.42 -11.20 5.03
CA GLU A 316 -19.74 -9.99 5.51
C GLU A 316 -20.23 -9.70 6.94
N PRO A 317 -19.46 -10.04 7.99
CA PRO A 317 -19.92 -10.00 9.39
C PRO A 317 -20.06 -8.62 9.99
N ALA A 318 -19.48 -7.59 9.37
CA ALA A 318 -19.60 -6.19 9.77
C ALA A 318 -19.76 -5.35 8.50
N CYS A 319 -20.96 -5.40 7.90
CA CYS A 319 -21.07 -4.99 6.51
C CYS A 319 -21.14 -3.47 6.30
N GLY A 320 -21.41 -2.66 7.34
CA GLY A 320 -21.57 -1.22 7.17
C GLY A 320 -22.61 -0.91 6.09
N HIS A 321 -22.22 -0.13 5.08
CA HIS A 321 -23.02 0.14 3.88
C HIS A 321 -22.85 -0.90 2.76
N ALA A 322 -22.28 -2.06 3.06
CA ALA A 322 -22.11 -3.25 2.22
C ALA A 322 -21.19 -3.11 0.99
N PRO A 323 -20.04 -2.44 1.07
CA PRO A 323 -19.15 -2.25 -0.08
C PRO A 323 -18.61 -3.60 -0.63
N PHE A 324 -18.25 -4.54 0.25
CA PHE A 324 -17.81 -5.86 -0.17
C PHE A 324 -18.91 -6.67 -0.86
N LEU A 325 -20.14 -6.65 -0.34
CA LEU A 325 -21.26 -7.36 -0.97
C LEU A 325 -21.60 -6.77 -2.34
N VAL A 326 -21.52 -5.44 -2.51
CA VAL A 326 -21.68 -4.76 -3.80
C VAL A 326 -20.60 -5.17 -4.80
N SER A 327 -19.33 -5.16 -4.38
CA SER A 327 -18.20 -5.58 -5.23
C SER A 327 -18.29 -7.07 -5.59
N ALA A 328 -18.62 -7.93 -4.62
CA ALA A 328 -18.85 -9.34 -4.87
C ALA A 328 -20.00 -9.61 -5.84
N MET A 329 -21.09 -8.86 -5.74
CA MET A 329 -22.20 -8.96 -6.68
C MET A 329 -21.77 -8.58 -8.11
N ARG A 330 -20.93 -7.56 -8.26
CA ARG A 330 -20.35 -7.16 -9.56
C ARG A 330 -19.49 -8.29 -10.14
N LEU A 331 -18.62 -8.89 -9.31
CA LEU A 331 -17.82 -10.04 -9.72
C LEU A 331 -18.70 -11.20 -10.19
N LEU A 332 -19.70 -11.60 -9.39
CA LEU A 332 -20.60 -12.71 -9.73
C LEU A 332 -21.41 -12.45 -11.01
N ARG A 333 -21.75 -11.20 -11.30
CA ARG A 333 -22.34 -10.82 -12.59
C ARG A 333 -21.38 -11.01 -13.74
N THR A 334 -20.14 -10.59 -13.58
CA THR A 334 -19.10 -10.74 -14.61
C THR A 334 -18.86 -12.22 -14.91
N LEU A 335 -18.87 -13.06 -13.87
CA LEU A 335 -18.75 -14.52 -14.01
C LEU A 335 -20.02 -15.19 -14.56
N ASN A 336 -21.11 -14.43 -14.71
CA ASN A 336 -22.38 -14.90 -15.27
C ASN A 336 -22.95 -16.16 -14.59
N VAL A 337 -22.93 -16.16 -13.25
CA VAL A 337 -23.30 -17.31 -12.40
C VAL A 337 -24.74 -17.82 -12.62
N LYS A 338 -25.62 -17.02 -13.22
CA LYS A 338 -26.97 -17.40 -13.65
C LYS A 338 -27.29 -16.77 -15.01
N PRO A 339 -28.09 -17.46 -15.87
CA PRO A 339 -28.26 -17.07 -17.27
C PRO A 339 -29.15 -15.83 -17.50
N THR A 340 -30.02 -15.48 -16.54
CA THR A 340 -30.92 -14.33 -16.68
C THR A 340 -30.74 -13.34 -15.53
N ALA A 341 -30.99 -12.05 -15.80
CA ALA A 341 -30.91 -11.00 -14.79
C ALA A 341 -31.85 -11.25 -13.59
N ALA A 342 -33.05 -11.80 -13.82
CA ALA A 342 -33.99 -12.15 -12.75
C ALA A 342 -33.47 -13.31 -11.89
N ALA A 343 -32.89 -14.34 -12.49
CA ALA A 343 -32.29 -15.44 -11.77
C ALA A 343 -31.02 -15.02 -11.00
N GLN A 344 -30.24 -14.12 -11.58
CA GLN A 344 -29.09 -13.52 -10.89
C GLN A 344 -29.54 -12.70 -9.67
N SER A 345 -30.57 -11.87 -9.83
CA SER A 345 -31.11 -11.09 -8.71
C SER A 345 -31.65 -11.96 -7.58
N ALA A 346 -32.40 -13.02 -7.91
CA ALA A 346 -32.89 -13.99 -6.93
C ALA A 346 -31.72 -14.67 -6.19
N PHE A 347 -30.69 -15.08 -6.93
CA PHE A 347 -29.49 -15.70 -6.39
C PHE A 347 -28.74 -14.75 -5.44
N PHE A 348 -28.52 -13.48 -5.80
CA PHE A 348 -27.86 -12.52 -4.93
C PHE A 348 -28.59 -12.31 -3.61
N ARG A 349 -29.93 -12.17 -3.65
CA ARG A 349 -30.74 -12.00 -2.45
C ARG A 349 -30.67 -13.18 -1.49
N GLU A 350 -30.49 -14.38 -2.00
CA GLU A 350 -30.35 -15.60 -1.19
C GLU A 350 -28.94 -15.79 -0.66
N ARG A 351 -27.91 -15.38 -1.43
CA ARG A 351 -26.51 -15.78 -1.22
C ARG A 351 -25.62 -14.70 -0.62
N LEU A 352 -26.02 -13.42 -0.69
CA LEU A 352 -25.31 -12.33 -0.05
C LEU A 352 -25.86 -12.10 1.36
N CYS A 353 -25.01 -12.35 2.36
CA CYS A 353 -25.38 -12.24 3.77
C CYS A 353 -24.47 -11.23 4.46
N GLY A 354 -25.06 -10.38 5.30
CA GLY A 354 -24.33 -9.40 6.10
C GLY A 354 -24.97 -9.18 7.46
N ILE A 355 -24.19 -8.74 8.42
CA ILE A 355 -24.63 -8.33 9.75
C ILE A 355 -24.14 -6.92 9.99
N GLU A 356 -25.01 -6.07 10.50
CA GLU A 356 -24.64 -4.71 10.91
C GLU A 356 -25.36 -4.34 12.21
N SER A 357 -24.62 -3.78 13.14
CA SER A 357 -25.12 -3.37 14.44
C SER A 357 -25.90 -2.04 14.39
N ASP A 358 -25.54 -1.18 13.43
CA ASP A 358 -26.21 0.09 13.21
C ASP A 358 -27.39 -0.10 12.24
N PRO A 359 -28.64 0.03 12.71
CA PRO A 359 -29.82 -0.09 11.85
C PRO A 359 -29.82 0.90 10.68
N PHE A 360 -29.25 2.10 10.88
CA PHE A 360 -29.17 3.11 9.83
C PHE A 360 -28.15 2.73 8.75
N ALA A 361 -26.96 2.26 9.12
CA ALA A 361 -25.98 1.72 8.17
C ALA A 361 -26.57 0.55 7.37
N LEU A 362 -27.37 -0.29 8.01
CA LEU A 362 -28.07 -1.39 7.36
C LEU A 362 -29.10 -0.93 6.31
N GLU A 363 -29.84 0.17 6.59
CA GLU A 363 -30.75 0.77 5.59
C GLU A 363 -29.97 1.20 4.34
N ILE A 364 -28.81 1.81 4.54
CA ILE A 364 -27.92 2.24 3.46
C ILE A 364 -27.36 1.04 2.70
N ALA A 365 -26.95 -0.02 3.40
CA ALA A 365 -26.51 -1.26 2.77
C ALA A 365 -27.58 -1.84 1.83
N ARG A 366 -28.81 -1.86 2.28
CA ARG A 366 -29.95 -2.33 1.46
C ARG A 366 -30.19 -1.44 0.24
N LEU A 367 -30.08 -0.11 0.40
CA LEU A 367 -30.18 0.82 -0.72
C LEU A 367 -29.01 0.62 -1.70
N SER A 368 -27.78 0.48 -1.20
CA SER A 368 -26.59 0.25 -2.04
C SER A 368 -26.72 -1.01 -2.88
N LEU A 369 -27.16 -2.11 -2.27
CA LEU A 369 -27.40 -3.36 -3.00
C LEU A 369 -28.58 -3.24 -3.98
N THR A 370 -29.63 -2.49 -3.63
CA THR A 370 -30.75 -2.22 -4.55
C THR A 370 -30.30 -1.38 -5.74
N VAL A 371 -29.52 -0.33 -5.50
CA VAL A 371 -28.93 0.51 -6.58
C VAL A 371 -28.03 -0.32 -7.49
N ALA A 372 -27.23 -1.21 -6.92
CA ALA A 372 -26.38 -2.11 -7.67
C ALA A 372 -27.15 -3.19 -8.46
N ASP A 373 -28.39 -3.53 -8.06
CA ASP A 373 -29.22 -4.59 -8.69
C ASP A 373 -30.38 -4.06 -9.54
N VAL A 374 -30.47 -2.76 -9.80
CA VAL A 374 -31.52 -2.20 -10.67
C VAL A 374 -31.50 -2.88 -12.05
N PRO A 375 -32.63 -3.22 -12.65
CA PRO A 375 -34.02 -2.80 -12.32
C PRO A 375 -34.81 -3.73 -11.38
N ASN A 376 -34.16 -4.67 -10.71
CA ASN A 376 -34.84 -5.64 -9.86
C ASN A 376 -35.17 -5.01 -8.49
N PRO A 377 -36.45 -4.67 -8.24
CA PRO A 377 -36.79 -3.97 -7.01
C PRO A 377 -37.08 -4.99 -5.92
N ASN A 378 -36.30 -5.06 -4.90
CA ASN A 378 -36.69 -5.71 -3.64
C ASN A 378 -35.75 -5.29 -2.52
N GLY A 379 -36.32 -5.00 -1.37
CA GLY A 379 -35.57 -4.81 -0.15
C GLY A 379 -34.71 -6.02 0.16
N TRP A 380 -33.45 -5.80 0.50
CA TRP A 380 -32.48 -6.86 0.82
C TRP A 380 -32.72 -7.41 2.23
N ARG A 381 -33.68 -8.35 2.34
CA ARG A 381 -34.06 -8.96 3.63
C ARG A 381 -33.00 -9.91 4.20
N GLY A 382 -32.02 -10.32 3.40
CA GLY A 382 -30.91 -11.18 3.82
C GLY A 382 -29.85 -10.50 4.71
N LEU A 383 -29.92 -9.18 4.85
CA LEU A 383 -29.07 -8.45 5.79
C LEU A 383 -29.72 -8.40 7.17
N ALA A 384 -28.97 -8.79 8.21
CA ALA A 384 -29.44 -8.85 9.58
C ALA A 384 -28.94 -7.66 10.42
N ALA A 385 -29.87 -7.05 11.18
CA ALA A 385 -29.51 -6.09 12.22
C ALA A 385 -29.09 -6.85 13.50
N GLY A 386 -27.98 -6.45 14.13
CA GLY A 386 -27.60 -6.99 15.42
C GLY A 386 -26.12 -6.95 15.72
N ASP A 387 -25.79 -7.26 16.98
CA ASP A 387 -24.40 -7.44 17.40
C ASP A 387 -23.86 -8.76 16.82
N MET A 388 -22.86 -8.65 15.95
CA MET A 388 -22.18 -9.80 15.34
C MET A 388 -21.54 -10.72 16.39
N PHE A 389 -21.20 -10.21 17.59
CA PHE A 389 -20.62 -11.00 18.66
C PHE A 389 -21.66 -11.71 19.54
N ALA A 390 -22.96 -11.48 19.33
CA ALA A 390 -24.03 -12.14 20.09
C ALA A 390 -24.04 -13.67 19.84
N GLY A 391 -24.03 -14.44 20.91
CA GLY A 391 -24.08 -15.90 20.86
C GLY A 391 -23.04 -16.54 19.94
N LYS A 392 -23.48 -17.44 19.04
CA LYS A 392 -22.68 -18.15 18.02
C LYS A 392 -22.94 -17.65 16.60
N THR A 393 -23.37 -16.40 16.46
CA THR A 393 -23.79 -15.83 15.17
C THR A 393 -22.66 -15.85 14.12
N LEU A 394 -21.45 -15.47 14.52
CA LEU A 394 -20.28 -15.47 13.63
C LEU A 394 -19.94 -16.89 13.16
N GLU A 395 -19.84 -17.84 14.09
CA GLU A 395 -19.47 -19.22 13.79
C GLU A 395 -20.53 -19.92 12.93
N SER A 396 -21.81 -19.68 13.23
CA SER A 396 -22.91 -20.30 12.49
C SER A 396 -22.97 -19.85 11.05
N ASN A 397 -22.82 -18.53 10.79
CA ASN A 397 -22.77 -18.00 9.44
C ASN A 397 -21.49 -18.42 8.70
N ALA A 398 -20.34 -18.43 9.38
CA ALA A 398 -19.08 -18.84 8.78
C ALA A 398 -19.13 -20.30 8.28
N ARG A 399 -19.73 -21.20 9.05
CA ARG A 399 -19.84 -22.65 8.70
C ARG A 399 -20.60 -22.94 7.41
N ILE A 400 -21.51 -22.06 7.01
CA ILE A 400 -22.33 -22.24 5.80
C ILE A 400 -21.85 -21.34 4.66
N SER A 401 -20.81 -20.52 4.86
CA SER A 401 -20.33 -19.55 3.88
C SER A 401 -19.08 -20.05 3.19
N THR A 402 -19.08 -19.97 1.87
CA THR A 402 -17.92 -20.35 1.04
C THR A 402 -17.01 -19.18 0.74
N ILE A 403 -17.48 -17.95 0.98
CA ILE A 403 -16.73 -16.72 0.79
C ILE A 403 -16.94 -15.83 2.01
N LEU A 404 -15.86 -15.51 2.73
CA LEU A 404 -15.87 -14.55 3.83
C LEU A 404 -15.13 -13.28 3.39
N LEU A 405 -15.81 -12.15 3.52
CA LEU A 405 -15.24 -10.82 3.27
C LEU A 405 -15.39 -9.98 4.53
N ALA A 406 -14.32 -9.36 5.01
CA ALA A 406 -14.39 -8.65 6.28
C ALA A 406 -13.45 -7.44 6.35
N ASN A 407 -13.99 -6.31 6.79
CA ASN A 407 -13.24 -5.20 7.35
C ASN A 407 -13.78 -4.92 8.76
N PRO A 408 -13.36 -5.68 9.78
CA PRO A 408 -13.87 -5.51 11.13
C PRO A 408 -13.37 -4.22 11.78
N PRO A 409 -14.12 -3.66 12.75
CA PRO A 409 -13.66 -2.51 13.52
C PRO A 409 -12.38 -2.87 14.32
N PHE A 410 -11.35 -2.02 14.25
CA PHE A 410 -10.06 -2.30 14.89
C PHE A 410 -10.04 -2.01 16.39
N GLU A 411 -10.98 -1.22 16.87
CA GLU A 411 -11.06 -0.80 18.26
C GLU A 411 -11.26 -1.97 19.23
N GLY A 412 -10.65 -1.89 20.40
CA GLY A 412 -10.84 -2.86 21.48
C GLY A 412 -10.51 -4.31 21.12
N GLY A 413 -9.70 -4.55 20.06
CA GLY A 413 -9.36 -5.89 19.60
C GLY A 413 -10.47 -6.63 18.88
N LYS A 414 -11.55 -5.95 18.50
CA LYS A 414 -12.72 -6.53 17.81
C LYS A 414 -12.34 -7.21 16.50
N ALA A 415 -11.41 -6.61 15.74
CA ALA A 415 -10.96 -7.19 14.48
C ALA A 415 -10.39 -8.60 14.65
N LEU A 416 -9.46 -8.76 15.57
CA LEU A 416 -8.86 -10.06 15.84
C LEU A 416 -9.90 -11.07 16.33
N ARG A 417 -10.74 -10.66 17.29
CA ARG A 417 -11.82 -11.50 17.83
C ARG A 417 -12.81 -11.97 16.76
N LEU A 418 -13.14 -11.10 15.77
CA LEU A 418 -14.00 -11.48 14.65
C LEU A 418 -13.34 -12.54 13.78
N LEU A 419 -12.08 -12.33 13.41
CA LEU A 419 -11.33 -13.27 12.56
C LEU A 419 -11.15 -14.63 13.25
N GLU A 420 -10.89 -14.64 14.57
CA GLU A 420 -10.81 -15.89 15.37
C GLU A 420 -12.12 -16.65 15.43
N ARG A 421 -13.26 -15.95 15.42
CA ARG A 421 -14.59 -16.56 15.49
C ARG A 421 -15.19 -16.89 14.12
N THR A 422 -14.54 -16.50 13.02
CA THR A 422 -15.04 -16.76 11.66
C THR A 422 -14.14 -17.71 10.88
N ILE A 423 -12.87 -17.35 10.68
CA ILE A 423 -11.96 -18.05 9.78
C ILE A 423 -11.83 -19.55 10.12
N PRO A 424 -11.61 -19.96 11.38
CA PRO A 424 -11.49 -21.39 11.72
C PRO A 424 -12.74 -22.22 11.43
N HIS A 425 -13.89 -21.55 11.29
CA HIS A 425 -15.19 -22.22 11.10
C HIS A 425 -15.62 -22.32 9.63
N LEU A 426 -14.90 -21.70 8.69
CA LEU A 426 -15.18 -21.82 7.27
C LEU A 426 -15.16 -23.28 6.80
N PRO A 427 -16.01 -23.71 5.87
CA PRO A 427 -15.97 -25.09 5.34
C PRO A 427 -14.73 -25.30 4.46
N GLY A 428 -14.36 -26.55 4.21
CA GLY A 428 -13.29 -26.91 3.28
C GLY A 428 -13.54 -26.30 1.91
N GLY A 429 -12.48 -25.79 1.27
CA GLY A 429 -12.55 -25.09 -0.01
C GLY A 429 -13.04 -23.64 0.05
N ALA A 430 -13.54 -23.16 1.18
CA ALA A 430 -13.97 -21.78 1.35
C ALA A 430 -12.78 -20.82 1.25
N VAL A 431 -13.06 -19.63 0.73
CA VAL A 431 -12.08 -18.56 0.57
C VAL A 431 -12.41 -17.38 1.46
N PHE A 432 -11.39 -16.62 1.83
CA PHE A 432 -11.60 -15.39 2.59
C PHE A 432 -10.67 -14.28 2.13
N GLY A 433 -11.18 -13.04 2.23
CA GLY A 433 -10.43 -11.81 2.08
C GLY A 433 -10.77 -10.89 3.26
N ALA A 434 -9.76 -10.54 4.04
CA ALA A 434 -9.98 -9.79 5.26
C ALA A 434 -8.97 -8.67 5.43
N ILE A 435 -9.44 -7.54 5.95
CA ILE A 435 -8.59 -6.45 6.43
C ILE A 435 -8.40 -6.65 7.93
N ALA A 436 -7.17 -6.54 8.39
CA ALA A 436 -6.81 -6.71 9.78
C ALA A 436 -5.77 -5.67 10.21
N PRO A 437 -5.61 -5.40 11.52
CA PRO A 437 -4.47 -4.63 11.99
C PRO A 437 -3.15 -5.32 11.63
N ALA A 438 -2.15 -4.57 11.17
CA ALA A 438 -0.83 -5.11 10.83
C ALA A 438 -0.19 -5.91 11.98
N ALA A 439 -0.54 -5.60 13.23
CA ALA A 439 -0.11 -6.33 14.41
C ALA A 439 -0.45 -7.85 14.36
N LEU A 440 -1.44 -8.27 13.56
CA LEU A 440 -1.75 -9.68 13.35
C LEU A 440 -0.55 -10.46 12.81
N LEU A 441 0.27 -9.85 11.95
CA LEU A 441 1.45 -10.52 11.36
C LEU A 441 2.56 -10.82 12.38
N PHE A 442 2.75 -9.94 13.37
CA PHE A 442 4.01 -9.83 14.11
C PHE A 442 3.88 -10.05 15.62
N LYS A 443 2.68 -9.91 16.20
CA LYS A 443 2.53 -10.04 17.65
C LYS A 443 2.89 -11.47 18.09
N LYS A 444 3.95 -11.60 18.91
CA LYS A 444 4.57 -12.89 19.24
C LYS A 444 3.71 -13.79 20.15
N THR A 445 2.75 -13.23 20.88
CA THR A 445 1.95 -13.93 21.88
C THR A 445 0.47 -13.61 21.80
N GLY A 446 -0.35 -14.45 22.42
CA GLY A 446 -1.80 -14.26 22.55
C GLY A 446 -2.59 -14.64 21.28
N PRO A 447 -3.82 -14.14 21.14
CA PRO A 447 -4.76 -14.55 20.11
C PRO A 447 -4.23 -14.45 18.68
N ALA A 448 -3.44 -13.43 18.38
CA ALA A 448 -2.85 -13.26 17.04
C ALA A 448 -1.92 -14.42 16.64
N SER A 449 -1.11 -14.92 17.57
CA SER A 449 -0.23 -16.05 17.32
C SER A 449 -1.04 -17.35 17.12
N ALA A 450 -2.06 -17.56 17.91
CA ALA A 450 -2.95 -18.72 17.79
C ALA A 450 -3.69 -18.72 16.45
N LEU A 451 -4.20 -17.57 16.00
CA LEU A 451 -4.87 -17.45 14.71
C LEU A 451 -3.90 -17.74 13.55
N ARG A 452 -2.66 -17.25 13.60
CA ARG A 452 -1.65 -17.55 12.58
C ARG A 452 -1.33 -19.04 12.50
N GLU A 453 -1.25 -19.72 13.64
CA GLU A 453 -1.05 -21.17 13.67
C GLU A 453 -2.20 -21.93 12.96
N VAL A 454 -3.45 -21.54 13.22
CA VAL A 454 -4.63 -22.10 12.54
C VAL A 454 -4.57 -21.82 11.03
N LEU A 455 -4.22 -20.60 10.64
CA LEU A 455 -4.07 -20.20 9.25
C LEU A 455 -3.02 -21.05 8.52
N LEU A 456 -1.84 -21.21 9.11
CA LEU A 456 -0.74 -21.98 8.51
C LEU A 456 -1.04 -23.47 8.42
N ARG A 457 -1.84 -24.01 9.36
CA ARG A 457 -2.20 -25.43 9.39
C ARG A 457 -3.30 -25.77 8.39
N ASN A 458 -4.32 -24.93 8.26
CA ASN A 458 -5.57 -25.28 7.61
C ASN A 458 -5.86 -24.46 6.34
N PHE A 459 -5.05 -23.48 6.00
CA PHE A 459 -5.32 -22.58 4.88
C PHE A 459 -4.10 -22.42 3.99
N GLN A 460 -4.33 -22.45 2.70
CA GLN A 460 -3.42 -21.88 1.73
C GLN A 460 -3.57 -20.36 1.79
N ILE A 461 -2.53 -19.67 2.27
CA ILE A 461 -2.48 -18.21 2.31
C ILE A 461 -1.95 -17.74 0.96
N ALA A 462 -2.81 -17.14 0.15
CA ALA A 462 -2.41 -16.64 -1.16
C ALA A 462 -1.61 -15.34 -1.04
N GLU A 463 -2.06 -14.47 -0.11
CA GLU A 463 -1.48 -13.14 -0.02
C GLU A 463 -1.52 -12.58 1.41
N THR A 464 -0.44 -11.89 1.75
CA THR A 464 -0.34 -10.97 2.87
C THR A 464 0.13 -9.63 2.32
N CYS A 465 -0.70 -8.58 2.37
CA CYS A 465 -0.37 -7.26 1.85
C CYS A 465 -0.44 -6.22 2.95
N LEU A 466 0.69 -5.56 3.24
CA LEU A 466 0.78 -4.47 4.21
C LEU A 466 0.49 -3.13 3.55
N PHE A 467 -0.34 -2.35 4.22
CA PHE A 467 -0.70 -0.99 3.82
C PHE A 467 -0.31 0.03 4.88
N PRO A 468 0.07 1.25 4.46
CA PRO A 468 0.44 2.32 5.37
C PRO A 468 -0.77 2.86 6.16
N ASP A 469 -0.49 3.63 7.20
CA ASP A 469 -1.50 4.21 8.10
C ASP A 469 -2.44 5.22 7.45
N ASN A 470 -2.08 5.75 6.27
CA ASN A 470 -2.89 6.69 5.50
C ASN A 470 -3.77 6.05 4.41
N ILE A 471 -3.86 4.72 4.37
CA ILE A 471 -4.72 4.02 3.40
C ILE A 471 -6.22 4.27 3.66
N PHE A 472 -6.57 4.49 4.90
CA PHE A 472 -7.89 4.94 5.33
C PHE A 472 -7.84 6.45 5.64
N GLU A 473 -8.77 7.21 5.10
CA GLU A 473 -8.81 8.67 5.23
C GLU A 473 -8.85 9.16 6.69
N PHE A 474 -9.43 8.36 7.59
CA PHE A 474 -9.72 8.74 8.97
C PHE A 474 -9.09 7.84 10.04
N ALA A 475 -8.18 6.94 9.66
CA ALA A 475 -7.52 6.04 10.60
C ALA A 475 -6.00 6.11 10.47
N ASP A 476 -5.33 6.44 11.56
CA ASP A 476 -3.86 6.44 11.66
C ASP A 476 -3.35 5.05 12.09
N GLN A 477 -3.70 4.00 11.36
CA GLN A 477 -3.29 2.64 11.68
C GLN A 477 -2.93 1.84 10.43
N GLU A 478 -1.71 1.29 10.42
CA GLU A 478 -1.29 0.34 9.40
C GLU A 478 -2.20 -0.89 9.40
N CYS A 479 -2.59 -1.33 8.23
CA CYS A 479 -3.44 -2.49 8.06
C CYS A 479 -2.81 -3.57 7.17
N LEU A 480 -3.35 -4.76 7.31
CA LEU A 480 -3.01 -5.95 6.55
C LEU A 480 -4.23 -6.38 5.74
N VAL A 481 -4.04 -6.64 4.46
CA VAL A 481 -4.97 -7.49 3.69
C VAL A 481 -4.44 -8.91 3.73
N LEU A 482 -5.31 -9.84 4.13
CA LEU A 482 -5.03 -11.26 4.22
C LEU A 482 -6.02 -12.02 3.33
N ILE A 483 -5.49 -12.82 2.40
CA ILE A 483 -6.28 -13.60 1.44
C ILE A 483 -5.88 -15.05 1.55
N GLY A 484 -6.85 -15.94 1.69
CA GLY A 484 -6.59 -17.35 1.81
C GLY A 484 -7.76 -18.26 1.44
N LYS A 485 -7.45 -19.53 1.27
CA LYS A 485 -8.39 -20.60 0.95
C LYS A 485 -8.23 -21.73 1.96
N ARG A 486 -9.33 -22.18 2.56
CA ARG A 486 -9.30 -23.38 3.41
C ARG A 486 -9.03 -24.61 2.55
N ILE A 487 -8.08 -25.42 2.97
CA ILE A 487 -7.78 -26.69 2.29
C ILE A 487 -8.88 -27.75 2.56
N ASN A 488 -9.05 -28.68 1.63
CA ASN A 488 -9.96 -29.83 1.80
C ASN A 488 -9.29 -31.03 2.47
N GLY A 489 -7.96 -30.98 2.61
CA GLY A 489 -7.17 -32.06 3.21
C GLY A 489 -6.62 -31.69 4.58
N ASP A 490 -5.84 -32.57 5.17
CA ASP A 490 -5.32 -32.42 6.54
C ASP A 490 -4.11 -31.48 6.64
N LYS A 491 -3.40 -31.25 5.54
CA LYS A 491 -2.18 -30.43 5.54
C LYS A 491 -2.10 -29.55 4.30
N VAL A 492 -1.58 -28.34 4.51
CA VAL A 492 -1.24 -27.43 3.41
C VAL A 492 -0.08 -28.03 2.61
N PRO A 493 -0.16 -28.07 1.27
CA PRO A 493 0.92 -28.55 0.43
C PRO A 493 2.23 -27.76 0.68
N LEU A 494 3.37 -28.46 0.77
CA LEU A 494 4.67 -27.82 0.97
C LEU A 494 5.06 -26.89 -0.16
N THR A 495 4.49 -27.09 -1.35
CA THR A 495 4.67 -26.25 -2.53
C THR A 495 3.82 -24.97 -2.51
N SER A 496 2.92 -24.82 -1.51
CA SER A 496 2.07 -23.61 -1.43
C SER A 496 2.91 -22.35 -1.31
N LEU A 497 2.58 -21.37 -2.14
CA LEU A 497 3.24 -20.08 -2.19
C LEU A 497 2.32 -19.01 -1.62
N THR A 498 2.92 -18.10 -0.87
CA THR A 498 2.26 -16.90 -0.35
C THR A 498 2.92 -15.68 -0.96
N ARG A 499 2.12 -14.77 -1.47
CA ARG A 499 2.59 -13.49 -1.98
C ARG A 499 2.66 -12.49 -0.83
N CYS A 500 3.86 -12.02 -0.51
CA CYS A 500 4.09 -10.97 0.49
C CYS A 500 4.24 -9.64 -0.23
N ARG A 501 3.29 -8.72 -0.02
CA ARG A 501 3.23 -7.42 -0.66
C ARG A 501 3.25 -6.29 0.36
N ARG A 502 3.82 -5.17 -0.02
CA ARG A 502 3.79 -3.96 0.78
C ARG A 502 3.55 -2.74 -0.10
N VAL A 503 2.55 -1.94 0.27
CA VAL A 503 2.38 -0.59 -0.28
C VAL A 503 2.99 0.39 0.71
N ARG A 504 3.92 1.21 0.24
CA ARG A 504 4.52 2.29 1.03
C ARG A 504 3.67 3.55 0.92
N GLU A 505 3.80 4.45 1.89
CA GLU A 505 3.04 5.70 1.92
C GLU A 505 3.25 6.54 0.64
N GLU A 506 4.47 6.59 0.14
CA GLU A 506 4.84 7.27 -1.09
C GLU A 506 4.34 6.58 -2.37
N ASP A 507 3.95 5.32 -2.29
CA ASP A 507 3.49 4.51 -3.42
C ASP A 507 1.96 4.31 -3.42
N THR A 508 1.26 4.90 -2.44
CA THR A 508 -0.19 4.78 -2.30
C THR A 508 -0.93 5.23 -3.56
N SER A 509 -0.50 6.32 -4.19
CA SER A 509 -1.12 6.83 -5.41
C SER A 509 -1.01 5.84 -6.58
N ILE A 510 0.14 5.18 -6.75
CA ILE A 510 0.37 4.19 -7.80
C ILE A 510 -0.53 2.96 -7.55
N PHE A 511 -0.58 2.52 -6.30
CA PHE A 511 -1.44 1.40 -5.93
C PHE A 511 -2.93 1.73 -6.14
N THR A 512 -3.40 2.89 -5.70
CA THR A 512 -4.83 3.26 -5.80
C THR A 512 -5.28 3.48 -7.23
N SER A 513 -4.41 3.96 -8.12
CA SER A 513 -4.75 4.20 -9.53
C SER A 513 -4.51 2.99 -10.43
N GLU A 514 -3.50 2.16 -10.15
CA GLU A 514 -3.02 1.15 -11.08
C GLU A 514 -2.88 -0.25 -10.49
N TYR A 515 -3.08 -0.43 -9.17
CA TYR A 515 -2.84 -1.68 -8.43
C TYR A 515 -1.43 -2.26 -8.65
N GLN A 516 -0.45 -1.37 -8.91
CA GLN A 516 0.93 -1.77 -9.12
C GLN A 516 1.74 -1.71 -7.82
N PHE A 517 2.70 -2.63 -7.75
CA PHE A 517 3.69 -2.70 -6.68
C PHE A 517 5.07 -2.45 -7.28
N LYS A 518 5.92 -1.75 -6.57
CA LYS A 518 7.31 -1.59 -7.01
C LYS A 518 8.09 -2.90 -6.90
N PRO A 519 9.15 -3.08 -7.71
CA PRO A 519 10.07 -4.18 -7.54
C PRO A 519 10.55 -4.28 -6.08
N GLY A 520 10.64 -5.50 -5.54
CA GLY A 520 10.99 -5.74 -4.13
C GLY A 520 9.81 -5.64 -3.15
N GLN A 521 8.72 -4.97 -3.51
CA GLN A 521 7.50 -4.89 -2.70
C GLN A 521 6.50 -6.03 -2.97
N ASP A 522 6.74 -6.87 -3.96
CA ASP A 522 5.93 -8.05 -4.32
C ASP A 522 6.84 -9.28 -4.37
N ARG A 523 6.75 -10.14 -3.37
CA ARG A 523 7.61 -11.32 -3.21
C ARG A 523 6.78 -12.56 -3.07
N LEU A 524 7.23 -13.63 -3.69
CA LEU A 524 6.62 -14.94 -3.60
C LEU A 524 7.44 -15.84 -2.67
N VAL A 525 6.83 -16.31 -1.59
CA VAL A 525 7.49 -17.05 -0.51
C VAL A 525 6.80 -18.39 -0.29
N ARG A 526 7.54 -19.48 -0.11
CA ARG A 526 6.94 -20.76 0.29
C ARG A 526 6.28 -20.63 1.66
N GLN A 527 5.01 -21.01 1.76
CA GLN A 527 4.26 -20.91 3.02
C GLN A 527 4.90 -21.71 4.16
N ALA A 528 5.57 -22.82 3.85
CA ALA A 528 6.30 -23.64 4.80
C ALA A 528 7.36 -22.84 5.58
N ARG A 529 7.93 -21.77 5.01
CA ARG A 529 8.88 -20.90 5.70
C ARG A 529 8.28 -20.20 6.93
N PHE A 530 7.00 -19.84 6.87
CA PHE A 530 6.33 -19.24 8.02
C PHE A 530 6.08 -20.27 9.14
N SER A 531 5.81 -21.52 8.77
CA SER A 531 5.60 -22.61 9.74
C SER A 531 6.87 -22.97 10.50
N SER A 532 8.05 -22.81 9.89
CA SER A 532 9.35 -23.05 10.54
C SER A 532 9.78 -21.91 11.48
N ASN A 533 9.10 -20.76 11.42
CA ASN A 533 9.36 -19.65 12.31
C ASN A 533 8.70 -19.90 13.68
N PRO A 534 9.45 -19.80 14.81
CA PRO A 534 8.93 -20.09 16.15
C PRO A 534 7.74 -19.24 16.57
N ASN A 535 7.52 -18.10 15.94
CA ASN A 535 6.39 -17.22 16.21
C ASN A 535 5.34 -17.24 15.09
N HIS A 536 5.48 -18.09 14.09
CA HIS A 536 4.58 -18.17 12.93
C HIS A 536 4.31 -16.80 12.27
N VAL A 537 5.31 -15.96 12.18
CA VAL A 537 5.21 -14.64 11.55
C VAL A 537 4.90 -14.81 10.08
N LEU A 538 3.77 -14.26 9.60
CA LEU A 538 3.31 -14.36 8.21
C LEU A 538 3.91 -13.27 7.33
N TRP A 539 5.19 -12.98 7.52
CA TRP A 539 5.87 -11.92 6.81
C TRP A 539 7.34 -12.23 6.59
N VAL A 540 7.86 -11.79 5.47
CA VAL A 540 9.29 -11.78 5.16
C VAL A 540 9.66 -10.34 4.80
N GLU A 541 10.75 -9.85 5.36
CA GLU A 541 11.19 -8.47 5.14
C GLU A 541 11.69 -8.27 3.69
N GLU A 542 11.56 -7.05 3.19
CA GLU A 542 12.20 -6.67 1.94
C GLU A 542 13.71 -6.84 2.06
N LEU A 543 14.35 -7.29 0.99
CA LEU A 543 15.79 -7.60 0.95
C LEU A 543 16.24 -8.68 1.97
N ASP A 544 15.32 -9.53 2.50
CA ASP A 544 15.70 -10.53 3.50
C ASP A 544 16.71 -11.55 2.95
N GLU A 545 16.52 -11.98 1.71
CA GLU A 545 17.39 -12.96 1.08
C GLU A 545 18.70 -12.33 0.57
N GLU A 546 18.61 -11.13 0.03
CA GLU A 546 19.74 -10.45 -0.59
C GLU A 546 20.67 -9.81 0.46
N VAL A 547 20.12 -9.22 1.52
CA VAL A 547 20.88 -8.40 2.47
C VAL A 547 20.80 -8.97 3.89
N TRP A 548 19.57 -9.08 4.44
CA TRP A 548 19.42 -9.35 5.86
C TRP A 548 19.88 -10.75 6.26
N SER A 549 19.69 -11.74 5.40
CA SER A 549 20.19 -13.10 5.64
C SER A 549 21.73 -13.14 5.71
N TRP A 550 22.41 -12.33 4.90
CA TRP A 550 23.85 -12.19 4.93
C TRP A 550 24.32 -11.57 6.24
N LEU A 551 23.59 -10.58 6.75
CA LEU A 551 23.95 -9.82 7.96
C LEU A 551 23.61 -10.52 9.28
N LYS A 552 22.92 -11.65 9.25
CA LYS A 552 22.59 -12.43 10.47
C LYS A 552 23.82 -12.91 11.27
N LYS A 553 24.98 -12.99 10.63
CA LYS A 553 26.26 -13.33 11.28
C LYS A 553 26.84 -12.23 12.16
N HIS A 554 26.39 -10.99 11.96
CA HIS A 554 26.90 -9.84 12.69
C HIS A 554 26.23 -9.69 14.06
N PRO A 555 26.91 -9.11 15.05
CA PRO A 555 26.30 -8.74 16.33
C PRO A 555 25.23 -7.66 16.11
N THR A 556 24.46 -7.39 17.15
CA THR A 556 23.42 -6.38 17.12
C THR A 556 23.85 -5.08 17.79
N LEU A 557 23.19 -3.96 17.51
CA LEU A 557 23.54 -2.66 18.08
C LEU A 557 23.53 -2.66 19.62
N GLU A 558 22.65 -3.48 20.23
CA GLU A 558 22.63 -3.63 21.70
C GLU A 558 23.94 -4.24 22.29
N SER A 559 24.75 -4.90 21.47
CA SER A 559 26.06 -5.40 21.92
C SER A 559 27.11 -4.30 22.05
N LEU A 560 26.93 -3.17 21.37
CA LEU A 560 27.86 -2.03 21.39
C LEU A 560 27.37 -0.87 22.28
N ALA A 561 26.04 -0.75 22.47
CA ALA A 561 25.49 0.43 23.12
C ALA A 561 24.17 0.14 23.84
N ASP A 562 23.91 0.89 24.90
CA ASP A 562 22.60 0.95 25.54
C ASP A 562 21.66 1.89 24.77
N LEU A 563 20.48 1.37 24.42
CA LEU A 563 19.47 2.16 23.74
C LEU A 563 18.27 2.41 24.64
N GLY A 564 17.69 3.61 24.54
CA GLY A 564 16.45 3.91 25.24
C GLY A 564 15.76 5.18 24.78
N GLN A 565 14.45 5.17 24.94
CA GLN A 565 13.64 6.36 24.66
C GLN A 565 13.82 7.46 25.72
N GLY A 566 13.65 8.70 25.28
CA GLY A 566 13.59 9.84 26.16
C GLY A 566 12.32 9.92 27.03
N ILE A 567 12.20 10.99 27.78
CA ILE A 567 11.14 11.26 28.75
C ILE A 567 9.78 11.31 28.08
N ALA A 568 8.85 10.47 28.53
CA ALA A 568 7.45 10.56 28.14
C ALA A 568 6.65 11.22 29.25
N TYR A 569 6.02 12.35 28.95
CA TYR A 569 5.18 13.07 29.90
C TYR A 569 3.75 12.49 29.93
N LYS A 570 3.05 12.70 31.08
CA LYS A 570 1.61 12.37 31.20
C LYS A 570 0.79 13.20 30.23
N SER A 571 -0.33 12.65 29.77
CA SER A 571 -1.28 13.40 28.95
C SER A 571 -1.82 14.60 29.70
N LYS A 572 -2.12 15.69 28.99
CA LYS A 572 -2.70 16.89 29.59
C LYS A 572 -4.04 16.53 30.23
N PRO A 573 -4.29 16.90 31.49
CA PRO A 573 -5.61 16.71 32.07
C PRO A 573 -6.65 17.57 31.37
N GLU A 574 -7.90 17.09 31.33
CA GLU A 574 -9.02 17.83 30.74
C GLU A 574 -9.37 19.04 31.62
N GLY A 575 -9.58 20.20 30.97
CA GLY A 575 -9.94 21.46 31.61
C GLY A 575 -8.92 22.59 31.35
N LYS A 576 -9.44 23.83 31.22
CA LYS A 576 -8.63 25.03 30.91
C LYS A 576 -7.55 25.33 31.99
N GLU A 577 -7.89 25.24 33.24
CA GLU A 577 -6.98 25.52 34.38
C GLU A 577 -5.90 24.44 34.56
N ALA A 578 -6.29 23.18 34.42
CA ALA A 578 -5.35 22.07 34.46
C ALA A 578 -4.37 22.10 33.25
N ARG A 579 -4.84 22.53 32.07
CA ARG A 579 -3.98 22.76 30.90
C ARG A 579 -2.99 23.91 31.09
N ALA A 580 -3.36 24.98 31.79
CA ALA A 580 -2.47 26.10 32.09
C ALA A 580 -1.32 25.68 33.01
N ARG A 581 -1.59 24.83 34.01
CA ARG A 581 -0.54 24.29 34.92
C ARG A 581 0.36 23.25 34.23
N PHE A 582 -0.08 22.59 33.17
CA PHE A 582 0.68 21.59 32.42
C PHE A 582 1.43 22.15 31.19
N LYS A 583 1.20 23.42 30.80
CA LYS A 583 1.98 24.08 29.77
C LYS A 583 3.41 24.26 30.29
N THR A 584 4.23 23.23 30.03
CA THR A 584 5.68 23.44 29.94
C THR A 584 5.91 24.20 28.64
N ASN A 585 6.18 25.50 28.76
CA ASN A 585 6.63 26.26 27.62
C ASN A 585 8.08 25.86 27.39
N GLU A 586 8.31 24.80 26.55
CA GLU A 586 9.65 24.28 26.24
C GLU A 586 10.59 25.35 25.67
N SER A 587 10.05 26.49 25.23
CA SER A 587 10.82 27.63 24.68
C SER A 587 11.33 28.58 25.75
N SER A 588 10.79 28.57 26.97
CA SER A 588 11.20 29.47 28.09
C SER A 588 11.51 28.72 29.36
N ALA A 589 12.43 29.26 30.15
CA ALA A 589 12.77 28.69 31.47
C ALA A 589 11.58 28.72 32.42
N PHE A 590 11.40 27.67 33.18
CA PHE A 590 10.42 27.58 34.27
C PHE A 590 11.08 26.93 35.49
N ALA A 591 10.47 27.06 36.65
CA ALA A 591 11.01 26.53 37.90
C ALA A 591 11.24 25.01 37.83
N GLY A 592 12.48 24.57 38.09
CA GLY A 592 12.88 23.17 37.98
C GLY A 592 13.08 22.65 36.58
N SER A 593 13.12 23.53 35.57
CA SER A 593 13.46 23.12 34.21
C SER A 593 14.95 22.94 34.00
N ILE A 594 15.31 22.05 33.09
CA ILE A 594 16.67 21.81 32.63
C ILE A 594 16.74 21.91 31.12
N LYS A 595 17.87 22.40 30.60
CA LYS A 595 18.12 22.40 29.14
C LYS A 595 18.35 20.99 28.64
N GLY A 596 17.66 20.65 27.54
CA GLY A 596 17.75 19.35 26.89
C GLY A 596 17.09 19.36 25.51
N PHE A 597 16.97 18.21 24.86
CA PHE A 597 16.37 18.09 23.52
C PHE A 597 14.88 17.74 23.65
N GLY A 598 14.03 18.75 23.42
CA GLY A 598 12.57 18.70 23.56
C GLY A 598 11.86 18.29 22.28
N ARG A 599 10.51 18.18 22.36
CA ARG A 599 9.68 17.80 21.19
C ARG A 599 9.74 18.82 20.04
N ASN A 600 9.86 20.08 20.34
CA ASN A 600 9.84 21.20 19.40
C ASN A 600 11.25 21.76 19.14
N SER A 601 12.27 20.91 19.07
CA SER A 601 13.66 21.32 18.84
C SER A 601 13.95 21.79 17.39
N GLY A 602 12.94 22.10 16.62
CA GLY A 602 13.10 22.60 15.26
C GLY A 602 13.54 21.54 14.23
N ASP A 603 13.85 21.97 13.04
CA ASP A 603 14.60 21.15 12.08
C ASP A 603 16.10 21.40 12.27
N TRP A 604 16.94 20.41 11.95
CA TRP A 604 18.36 20.44 12.20
C TRP A 604 19.11 19.55 11.21
N ALA A 605 20.36 19.90 10.95
CA ALA A 605 21.23 19.10 10.10
C ALA A 605 21.89 17.94 10.90
N ILE A 606 22.19 16.82 10.24
CA ILE A 606 22.79 15.66 10.93
C ILE A 606 24.19 15.95 11.52
N HIS A 607 24.91 16.91 10.95
CA HIS A 607 26.24 17.30 11.41
C HIS A 607 26.21 18.31 12.59
N ASP A 608 25.04 18.81 12.95
CA ASP A 608 24.81 19.75 14.04
C ASP A 608 23.86 19.18 15.12
N GLN A 609 23.49 20.00 16.09
CA GLN A 609 22.57 19.66 17.17
C GLN A 609 21.27 20.46 17.03
N PRO A 610 20.10 19.86 17.40
CA PRO A 610 18.85 20.62 17.53
C PRO A 610 18.95 21.70 18.60
N GLU A 611 18.07 22.69 18.54
CA GLU A 611 17.93 23.68 19.58
C GLU A 611 17.56 23.07 20.93
N LEU A 612 18.22 23.55 21.98
CA LEU A 612 17.92 23.14 23.35
C LEU A 612 16.57 23.73 23.80
N ARG A 613 15.82 22.92 24.51
CA ARG A 613 14.52 23.27 25.09
C ARG A 613 14.54 23.07 26.61
N HIS A 614 13.57 23.66 27.26
CA HIS A 614 13.42 23.50 28.73
C HIS A 614 12.56 22.29 29.06
N LEU A 615 13.13 21.27 29.66
CA LEU A 615 12.47 20.02 30.03
C LEU A 615 12.22 19.96 31.52
N SER A 616 11.12 19.34 31.94
CA SER A 616 10.82 19.06 33.33
C SER A 616 11.34 17.69 33.73
N LEU A 617 12.05 17.61 34.86
CA LEU A 617 12.42 16.36 35.51
C LEU A 617 11.49 16.01 36.71
N ASP A 618 10.41 16.76 36.90
CA ASP A 618 9.41 16.48 37.93
C ASP A 618 8.75 15.12 37.70
N LYS A 619 8.94 14.20 38.64
CA LYS A 619 8.38 12.84 38.66
C LYS A 619 6.84 12.85 38.53
N ASN A 620 6.16 13.89 39.03
CA ASN A 620 4.71 14.00 38.95
C ASN A 620 4.22 14.25 37.53
N ARG A 621 5.05 14.83 36.64
CA ARG A 621 4.75 15.11 35.25
C ARG A 621 5.20 14.00 34.32
N ILE A 622 6.11 13.16 34.75
CA ILE A 622 6.69 12.08 33.95
C ILE A 622 5.79 10.85 34.06
N ARG A 623 5.42 10.31 32.90
CA ARG A 623 4.76 9.00 32.75
C ARG A 623 5.79 7.88 32.69
N ARG A 624 6.89 8.11 31.92
CA ARG A 624 7.99 7.17 31.75
C ARG A 624 9.29 7.99 31.64
N PRO A 625 10.26 7.77 32.53
CA PRO A 625 11.53 8.49 32.48
C PRO A 625 12.42 8.07 31.33
N GLY A 626 12.44 6.77 30.99
CA GLY A 626 13.35 6.22 30.00
C GLY A 626 14.80 6.57 30.30
N THR A 627 15.65 6.60 29.29
CA THR A 627 17.03 7.10 29.39
C THR A 627 17.11 8.64 29.43
N GLY A 628 16.00 9.30 29.19
CA GLY A 628 15.95 10.76 29.05
C GLY A 628 16.22 11.54 30.35
N THR A 629 16.12 10.91 31.53
CA THR A 629 16.45 11.54 32.80
C THR A 629 17.91 11.39 33.19
N THR A 630 18.66 10.47 32.61
CA THR A 630 20.10 10.25 32.88
C THR A 630 20.92 11.31 32.16
N ARG A 631 21.90 11.88 32.80
CA ARG A 631 22.74 12.99 32.34
C ARG A 631 24.20 12.64 32.33
N GLU A 632 25.01 13.47 31.67
CA GLU A 632 26.48 13.42 31.69
C GLU A 632 27.05 12.12 31.08
N ILE A 633 26.24 11.40 30.29
CA ILE A 633 26.70 10.24 29.54
C ILE A 633 26.72 10.62 28.06
N PRO A 634 27.88 10.65 27.42
CA PRO A 634 28.01 10.91 25.99
C PRO A 634 27.10 9.96 25.16
N GLN A 635 26.42 10.48 24.13
CA GLN A 635 25.43 9.71 23.41
C GLN A 635 25.27 10.16 21.96
N VAL A 636 24.84 9.27 21.11
CA VAL A 636 24.25 9.57 19.80
C VAL A 636 22.72 9.57 19.97
N ILE A 637 22.07 10.60 19.48
CA ILE A 637 20.63 10.78 19.64
C ILE A 637 19.96 10.65 18.27
N ILE A 638 18.99 9.73 18.16
CA ILE A 638 18.23 9.43 16.95
C ILE A 638 16.86 10.08 17.05
N LYS A 639 16.40 10.72 15.96
CA LYS A 639 15.02 11.22 15.81
C LYS A 639 14.08 10.04 15.67
N ARG A 640 13.16 9.90 16.61
CA ARG A 640 12.22 8.77 16.66
C ARG A 640 11.13 8.86 15.58
N ASN A 641 10.71 10.07 15.24
CA ASN A 641 9.69 10.31 14.23
C ASN A 641 10.37 10.59 12.88
N PRO A 642 10.57 9.57 12.03
CA PRO A 642 11.26 9.73 10.77
C PRO A 642 10.46 10.57 9.78
N ILE A 643 11.13 11.09 8.78
CA ILE A 643 10.49 11.58 7.57
C ILE A 643 9.96 10.39 6.78
N ARG A 644 8.94 10.61 5.95
CA ARG A 644 8.39 9.60 5.06
C ARG A 644 9.45 9.17 4.04
N GLY A 645 9.49 7.90 3.69
CA GLY A 645 10.42 7.33 2.71
C GLY A 645 11.54 6.50 3.32
N ALA A 646 12.48 6.05 2.47
CA ALA A 646 13.55 5.13 2.85
C ALA A 646 14.60 5.76 3.78
N TRP A 647 14.89 7.05 3.64
CA TRP A 647 15.79 7.77 4.52
C TRP A 647 15.14 8.03 5.88
N ARG A 648 15.10 7.05 6.75
CA ARG A 648 14.41 7.13 8.04
C ARG A 648 15.30 7.61 9.18
N MET A 649 16.59 7.37 9.08
CA MET A 649 17.53 7.66 10.15
C MET A 649 18.03 9.10 10.09
N LYS A 650 17.96 9.77 11.24
CA LYS A 650 18.53 11.12 11.45
C LYS A 650 19.03 11.19 12.88
N ALA A 651 20.34 11.25 13.03
CA ALA A 651 21.01 11.22 14.33
C ALA A 651 22.03 12.35 14.47
N PHE A 652 22.28 12.80 15.70
CA PHE A 652 23.29 13.77 16.06
C PHE A 652 24.09 13.34 17.28
N ILE A 653 25.26 13.93 17.48
CA ILE A 653 26.14 13.65 18.63
C ILE A 653 25.83 14.62 19.76
N ASP A 654 25.66 14.12 20.96
CA ASP A 654 25.63 14.88 22.23
C ASP A 654 26.73 14.38 23.16
N SER A 655 27.85 15.09 23.18
CA SER A 655 29.00 14.75 24.04
C SER A 655 28.81 15.13 25.52
N GLU A 656 27.84 15.99 25.82
CA GLU A 656 27.57 16.43 27.19
C GLU A 656 26.54 15.55 27.91
N GLY A 657 25.79 14.70 27.20
CA GLY A 657 24.80 13.82 27.78
C GLY A 657 23.60 14.57 28.36
N LYS A 658 22.97 15.44 27.54
CA LYS A 658 21.79 16.21 27.91
C LYS A 658 20.54 15.34 27.96
N PRO A 659 19.52 15.70 28.80
CA PRO A 659 18.25 14.99 28.84
C PRO A 659 17.50 15.12 27.50
N ILE A 660 16.74 14.06 27.17
CA ILE A 660 15.98 13.96 25.91
C ILE A 660 14.50 13.66 26.14
N ALA A 661 13.63 14.20 25.31
CA ALA A 661 12.19 13.90 25.30
C ALA A 661 11.89 12.65 24.44
N SER A 662 10.66 12.13 24.55
CA SER A 662 10.22 10.84 23.96
C SER A 662 10.19 10.77 22.43
N ASN A 663 10.42 11.87 21.74
CA ASN A 663 10.62 11.92 20.28
C ASN A 663 12.06 11.61 19.86
N PHE A 664 12.92 11.30 20.82
CA PHE A 664 14.30 10.89 20.61
C PHE A 664 14.59 9.52 21.25
N ILE A 665 15.58 8.84 20.69
CA ILE A 665 16.17 7.61 21.21
C ILE A 665 17.65 7.90 21.42
N SER A 666 18.17 7.60 22.64
CA SER A 666 19.60 7.65 22.95
C SER A 666 20.27 6.35 22.57
N VAL A 667 21.48 6.43 22.07
CA VAL A 667 22.42 5.33 21.84
C VAL A 667 23.69 5.68 22.60
N ARG A 668 23.97 4.98 23.68
CA ARG A 668 25.10 5.22 24.60
C ARG A 668 26.09 4.09 24.46
N PRO A 669 27.29 4.34 23.94
CA PRO A 669 28.28 3.29 23.78
C PRO A 669 28.67 2.69 25.13
N HIS A 670 28.86 1.37 25.19
CA HIS A 670 29.38 0.70 26.39
C HIS A 670 30.82 1.12 26.66
N ASP A 671 31.56 1.40 25.62
CA ASP A 671 32.96 1.87 25.69
C ASP A 671 33.20 2.92 24.60
N THR A 672 33.50 4.15 25.03
CA THR A 672 33.74 5.29 24.14
C THR A 672 35.15 5.30 23.55
N GLU A 673 36.11 4.55 24.12
CA GLU A 673 37.45 4.43 23.57
C GLU A 673 37.49 3.45 22.39
N SER A 674 36.81 2.32 22.53
CA SER A 674 36.67 1.34 21.44
C SER A 674 35.69 1.79 20.36
N PHE A 675 34.61 2.48 20.74
CA PHE A 675 33.56 2.93 19.82
C PHE A 675 33.26 4.43 20.01
N PRO A 676 34.04 5.31 19.38
CA PRO A 676 33.85 6.75 19.45
C PRO A 676 32.43 7.16 18.97
N LEU A 677 31.93 8.28 19.50
CA LEU A 677 30.60 8.79 19.13
C LEU A 677 30.45 9.02 17.62
N GLU A 678 31.53 9.44 16.96
CA GLU A 678 31.53 9.65 15.52
C GLU A 678 31.30 8.36 14.72
N TYR A 679 31.89 7.24 15.20
CA TYR A 679 31.66 5.93 14.61
C TYR A 679 30.19 5.50 14.73
N LEU A 680 29.64 5.57 15.95
CA LEU A 680 28.22 5.25 16.18
C LEU A 680 27.28 6.19 15.42
N TRP A 681 27.63 7.46 15.34
CA TRP A 681 26.89 8.44 14.56
C TRP A 681 26.88 8.10 13.06
N ALA A 682 28.01 7.71 12.52
CA ALA A 682 28.11 7.28 11.13
C ALA A 682 27.27 6.03 10.87
N LEU A 683 27.35 5.03 11.75
CA LEU A 683 26.50 3.82 11.69
C LEU A 683 25.02 4.19 11.71
N CYS A 684 24.59 5.03 12.67
CA CYS A 684 23.19 5.43 12.80
C CYS A 684 22.66 6.29 11.66
N ASN A 685 23.50 7.04 10.95
CA ASN A 685 23.12 7.82 9.78
C ASN A 685 23.37 7.09 8.45
N SER A 686 23.91 5.89 8.48
CA SER A 686 24.26 5.14 7.27
C SER A 686 23.06 4.73 6.41
N PRO A 687 23.27 4.42 5.13
CA PRO A 687 22.26 3.81 4.29
C PRO A 687 21.70 2.52 4.88
N LEU A 688 22.59 1.68 5.46
CA LEU A 688 22.18 0.40 6.05
C LEU A 688 21.22 0.59 7.23
N ALA A 689 21.49 1.52 8.15
CA ALA A 689 20.61 1.81 9.28
C ALA A 689 19.25 2.34 8.80
N SER A 690 19.25 3.19 7.78
CA SER A 690 18.02 3.67 7.16
C SER A 690 17.24 2.54 6.47
N ALA A 691 17.91 1.69 5.68
CA ALA A 691 17.33 0.53 5.04
C ALA A 691 16.77 -0.46 6.08
N TYR A 692 17.52 -0.74 7.15
CA TYR A 692 17.08 -1.62 8.22
C TYR A 692 15.79 -1.11 8.87
N THR A 693 15.75 0.13 9.29
CA THR A 693 14.55 0.72 9.89
C THR A 693 13.40 0.85 8.90
N TYR A 694 13.67 1.02 7.61
CA TYR A 694 12.67 1.08 6.57
C TYR A 694 12.01 -0.28 6.31
N THR A 695 12.76 -1.35 6.29
CA THR A 695 12.26 -2.70 6.02
C THR A 695 11.67 -3.37 7.25
N HIS A 696 12.29 -3.24 8.44
CA HIS A 696 11.91 -3.95 9.67
C HIS A 696 10.92 -3.18 10.55
N SER A 697 10.91 -1.84 10.52
CA SER A 697 9.93 -1.09 11.30
C SER A 697 8.56 -1.12 10.66
N LEU A 698 7.60 -1.68 11.39
CA LEU A 698 6.20 -1.73 11.01
C LEU A 698 5.44 -0.47 11.39
N LYS A 699 5.96 0.26 12.35
CA LYS A 699 5.37 1.50 12.81
C LYS A 699 6.04 2.69 12.15
N ARG A 700 5.24 3.76 11.95
CA ARG A 700 5.75 5.04 11.50
C ARG A 700 6.94 5.52 12.33
N ASN A 701 6.85 5.39 13.65
CA ASN A 701 7.92 5.78 14.57
C ASN A 701 8.93 4.66 14.75
N ILE A 702 10.21 4.98 14.66
CA ILE A 702 11.31 4.07 14.98
C ILE A 702 11.15 3.62 16.44
N GLN A 703 11.24 2.32 16.67
CA GLN A 703 11.20 1.76 18.01
C GLN A 703 12.62 1.41 18.46
N ASP A 704 12.91 1.65 19.74
CA ASP A 704 14.19 1.26 20.34
C ASP A 704 14.39 -0.27 20.31
N GLY A 705 13.32 -1.05 20.42
CA GLY A 705 13.37 -2.50 20.28
C GLY A 705 13.82 -2.98 18.91
N ASP A 706 13.39 -2.30 17.83
CA ASP A 706 13.81 -2.64 16.47
C ASP A 706 15.30 -2.28 16.28
N LEU A 707 15.72 -1.10 16.76
CA LEU A 707 17.10 -0.65 16.65
C LEU A 707 18.09 -1.54 17.42
N ARG A 708 17.70 -2.09 18.57
CA ARG A 708 18.53 -3.03 19.34
C ARG A 708 19.00 -4.19 18.49
N GLN A 709 18.12 -4.69 17.62
CA GLN A 709 18.37 -5.84 16.76
C GLN A 709 19.05 -5.47 15.43
N MET A 710 19.34 -4.20 15.20
CA MET A 710 20.04 -3.78 13.97
C MET A 710 21.44 -4.40 13.93
N PRO A 711 21.82 -5.10 12.84
CA PRO A 711 23.14 -5.66 12.72
C PRO A 711 24.21 -4.55 12.69
N VAL A 712 25.30 -4.77 13.40
CA VAL A 712 26.48 -3.90 13.40
C VAL A 712 27.71 -4.71 13.02
N PRO A 713 28.68 -4.15 12.28
CA PRO A 713 29.81 -4.93 11.79
C PRO A 713 30.77 -5.30 12.91
N HIS A 714 31.42 -6.44 12.75
CA HIS A 714 32.65 -6.73 13.49
C HIS A 714 33.78 -5.90 12.86
N ALA A 715 34.14 -4.80 13.52
CA ALA A 715 35.14 -3.90 13.01
C ALA A 715 36.41 -3.95 13.86
N ALA A 716 37.59 -4.11 13.22
CA ALA A 716 38.88 -3.93 13.87
C ALA A 716 39.07 -2.45 14.28
N ARG A 717 39.95 -2.20 15.27
CA ARG A 717 40.15 -0.85 15.79
C ARG A 717 40.48 0.19 14.71
N TYR A 718 41.34 -0.16 13.77
CA TYR A 718 41.70 0.73 12.66
C TYR A 718 40.51 1.07 11.75
N GLN A 719 39.61 0.11 11.52
CA GLN A 719 38.39 0.34 10.74
C GLN A 719 37.43 1.29 11.45
N VAL A 720 37.30 1.13 12.78
CA VAL A 720 36.50 2.06 13.61
C VAL A 720 37.07 3.47 13.50
N VAL A 721 38.40 3.61 13.60
CA VAL A 721 39.08 4.91 13.49
C VAL A 721 38.87 5.52 12.11
N ARG A 722 38.97 4.78 11.03
CA ARG A 722 38.75 5.27 9.66
C ARG A 722 37.32 5.81 9.46
N VAL A 723 36.32 5.08 9.93
CA VAL A 723 34.91 5.55 9.87
C VAL A 723 34.72 6.81 10.71
N ALA A 724 35.30 6.85 11.91
CA ALA A 724 35.23 8.02 12.78
C ALA A 724 35.90 9.26 12.16
N GLU A 725 37.03 9.08 11.48
CA GLU A 725 37.74 10.15 10.76
C GLU A 725 36.94 10.65 9.55
N ALA A 726 36.38 9.75 8.74
CA ALA A 726 35.50 10.10 7.64
C ALA A 726 34.25 10.87 8.13
N ALA A 727 33.68 10.48 9.25
CA ALA A 727 32.59 11.16 9.89
C ALA A 727 32.96 12.58 10.37
N ARG A 728 34.13 12.74 10.99
CA ARG A 728 34.66 14.06 11.43
C ARG A 728 34.88 14.97 10.23
N ALA A 729 35.56 14.47 9.18
CA ALA A 729 35.82 15.22 7.96
C ALA A 729 34.53 15.71 7.30
N TYR A 730 33.51 14.86 7.17
CA TYR A 730 32.22 15.27 6.64
C TYR A 730 31.55 16.34 7.53
N ARG A 731 31.49 16.11 8.85
CA ARG A 731 30.81 17.04 9.78
C ARG A 731 31.46 18.42 9.78
N GLU A 732 32.78 18.50 9.73
CA GLU A 732 33.52 19.74 9.66
C GLU A 732 33.27 20.48 8.35
N ALA A 733 33.37 19.79 7.22
CA ALA A 733 33.12 20.36 5.92
C ALA A 733 31.68 20.85 5.75
N ALA A 734 30.70 20.10 6.27
CA ALA A 734 29.28 20.48 6.23
C ALA A 734 29.00 21.74 7.06
N ARG A 735 29.58 21.85 8.26
CA ARG A 735 29.48 23.06 9.11
C ARG A 735 30.09 24.31 8.47
N LEU A 736 31.21 24.14 7.77
CA LEU A 736 31.86 25.23 7.06
C LEU A 736 31.04 25.68 5.86
N LEU A 737 30.37 24.75 5.17
CA LEU A 737 29.49 25.07 4.04
C LEU A 737 28.25 25.87 4.48
N GLU A 738 27.62 25.51 5.60
CA GLU A 738 26.42 26.21 6.11
C GLU A 738 26.71 27.62 6.64
N LYS A 739 27.90 27.87 7.15
CA LYS A 739 28.29 29.18 7.65
C LYS A 739 28.54 30.22 6.54
N ARG A 740 28.50 29.84 5.26
CA ARG A 740 28.61 30.75 4.13
C ARG A 740 27.33 31.58 4.01
N PRO A 741 27.42 32.92 3.88
CA PRO A 741 26.27 33.71 3.49
C PRO A 741 25.79 33.25 2.09
N PRO A 742 24.45 33.19 1.84
CA PRO A 742 23.93 32.84 0.54
C PRO A 742 24.55 33.76 -0.52
N ALA A 743 25.15 33.19 -1.58
CA ALA A 743 25.66 33.95 -2.70
C ALA A 743 24.51 34.78 -3.29
N GLY A 744 24.58 36.11 -3.15
CA GLY A 744 23.60 37.02 -3.68
C GLY A 744 23.44 36.81 -5.18
N ARG A 745 22.21 36.78 -5.64
CA ARG A 745 21.89 36.81 -7.06
C ARG A 745 22.43 38.14 -7.61
N GLY A 746 23.47 38.05 -8.43
CA GLY A 746 23.84 39.03 -9.42
C GLY A 746 24.09 40.47 -8.92
N GLU A 747 25.31 40.75 -8.44
CA GLU A 747 25.92 42.05 -8.64
C GLU A 747 27.40 41.83 -8.94
N ASN A 748 27.80 42.26 -10.15
CA ASN A 748 29.18 42.46 -10.53
C ASN A 748 29.74 43.60 -9.67
N LEU A 749 30.35 43.28 -8.56
CA LEU A 749 31.17 44.20 -7.81
C LEU A 749 32.63 43.78 -7.93
N SER A 750 33.32 44.36 -8.85
CA SER A 750 34.79 44.47 -8.84
C SER A 750 35.20 45.22 -7.59
N LEU A 751 35.48 44.53 -6.50
CA LEU A 751 36.18 45.09 -5.36
C LEU A 751 37.61 44.58 -5.35
N GLN A 752 38.52 45.46 -5.67
CA GLN A 752 39.94 45.33 -5.36
C GLN A 752 40.09 45.18 -3.84
N PHE A 753 40.50 44.00 -3.37
CA PHE A 753 41.03 43.82 -2.04
C PHE A 753 42.52 43.53 -2.14
N ASP A 754 43.28 44.58 -1.96
CA ASP A 754 44.65 44.51 -1.47
C ASP A 754 44.57 44.21 0.03
N HIS A 755 44.72 42.95 0.44
CA HIS A 755 45.32 42.50 1.68
C HIS A 755 45.39 40.95 1.63
N ALA A 756 46.62 40.44 1.83
CA ALA A 756 46.98 39.04 1.84
C ALA A 756 46.09 38.22 2.80
N VAL A 757 45.19 37.42 2.24
CA VAL A 757 44.48 36.34 2.98
C VAL A 757 45.41 35.15 3.07
N PRO A 758 45.61 34.55 4.25
CA PRO A 758 46.42 33.35 4.42
C PRO A 758 45.93 32.21 3.51
N THR A 759 46.81 31.65 2.72
CA THR A 759 46.56 30.68 1.65
C THR A 759 46.22 29.24 2.15
N SER A 760 45.50 29.08 3.24
CA SER A 760 45.19 27.71 3.77
C SER A 760 43.72 27.42 4.15
N ILE A 761 42.76 28.25 3.77
CA ILE A 761 41.35 27.88 3.95
C ILE A 761 40.93 27.08 2.73
N LYS A 762 40.97 25.76 2.81
CA LYS A 762 40.31 24.89 1.84
C LYS A 762 38.84 25.27 1.76
N THR A 763 38.44 25.96 0.70
CA THR A 763 37.01 26.31 0.47
C THR A 763 36.26 25.06 0.11
N HIS A 764 35.49 24.48 1.07
CA HIS A 764 34.60 23.34 0.82
C HIS A 764 33.42 23.76 -0.07
N THR A 765 33.26 23.08 -1.18
CA THR A 765 32.10 23.24 -2.10
C THR A 765 31.03 22.21 -1.77
N ALA A 766 29.80 22.40 -2.25
CA ALA A 766 28.74 21.38 -2.13
C ALA A 766 29.17 20.04 -2.71
N ALA A 767 29.93 20.05 -3.80
CA ALA A 767 30.47 18.83 -4.42
C ALA A 767 31.49 18.12 -3.51
N SER A 768 32.42 18.88 -2.86
CA SER A 768 33.38 18.26 -1.94
C SER A 768 32.73 17.70 -0.68
N VAL A 769 31.70 18.39 -0.14
CA VAL A 769 30.93 17.88 1.01
C VAL A 769 30.15 16.63 0.63
N ARG A 770 29.59 16.56 -0.57
CA ARG A 770 28.93 15.34 -1.09
C ARG A 770 29.91 14.18 -1.19
N THR A 771 31.11 14.40 -1.72
CA THR A 771 32.15 13.37 -1.81
C THR A 771 32.52 12.82 -0.43
N LEU A 772 32.69 13.68 0.57
CA LEU A 772 32.98 13.26 1.94
C LEU A 772 31.83 12.46 2.56
N LEU A 773 30.57 12.83 2.27
CA LEU A 773 29.41 12.07 2.72
C LEU A 773 29.39 10.66 2.11
N VAL A 774 29.58 10.58 0.78
CA VAL A 774 29.60 9.29 0.07
C VAL A 774 30.75 8.42 0.56
N ARG A 775 31.92 9.01 0.82
CA ARG A 775 33.06 8.31 1.40
C ARG A 775 32.74 7.75 2.80
N MET A 776 32.12 8.54 3.65
CA MET A 776 31.70 8.07 4.98
C MET A 776 30.72 6.88 4.87
N ASP A 777 29.71 6.99 4.01
CA ASP A 777 28.74 5.90 3.79
C ASP A 777 29.43 4.65 3.23
N ALA A 778 30.37 4.81 2.29
CA ALA A 778 31.14 3.72 1.70
C ALA A 778 32.01 3.01 2.75
N GLU A 779 32.69 3.75 3.63
CA GLU A 779 33.49 3.16 4.71
C GLU A 779 32.62 2.38 5.71
N VAL A 780 31.40 2.83 5.97
CA VAL A 780 30.45 2.09 6.81
C VAL A 780 29.97 0.82 6.10
N LEU A 781 29.52 0.92 4.85
CA LEU A 781 29.01 -0.23 4.09
C LEU A 781 30.07 -1.32 3.92
N ARG A 782 31.30 -0.92 3.67
CA ARG A 782 32.44 -1.83 3.54
C ARG A 782 32.64 -2.73 4.76
N LEU A 783 32.34 -2.26 5.97
CA LEU A 783 32.47 -3.06 7.19
C LEU A 783 31.53 -4.26 7.23
N TYR A 784 30.47 -4.25 6.46
CA TYR A 784 29.47 -5.33 6.41
C TYR A 784 29.81 -6.42 5.40
N ASP A 785 30.82 -6.18 4.54
CA ASP A 785 31.25 -7.12 3.52
C ASP A 785 30.07 -7.69 2.70
N LEU A 786 29.18 -6.78 2.28
CA LEU A 786 28.04 -7.16 1.47
C LEU A 786 28.48 -7.51 0.04
N PRO A 787 27.90 -8.56 -0.56
CA PRO A 787 28.05 -8.76 -2.00
C PRO A 787 27.62 -7.51 -2.77
N ALA A 788 28.31 -7.15 -3.84
CA ALA A 788 28.06 -5.92 -4.58
C ALA A 788 26.61 -5.79 -5.07
N LYS A 789 25.98 -6.90 -5.46
CA LYS A 789 24.55 -6.92 -5.83
C LYS A 789 23.64 -6.64 -4.66
N ALA A 790 23.97 -7.13 -3.47
CA ALA A 790 23.23 -6.89 -2.25
C ALA A 790 23.34 -5.43 -1.79
N GLU A 791 24.56 -4.88 -1.83
CA GLU A 791 24.78 -3.47 -1.54
C GLU A 791 24.03 -2.57 -2.53
N ARG A 792 24.06 -2.89 -3.81
CA ARG A 792 23.29 -2.18 -4.83
C ARG A 792 21.78 -2.24 -4.56
N ALA A 793 21.23 -3.41 -4.29
CA ALA A 793 19.81 -3.58 -3.97
C ALA A 793 19.41 -2.76 -2.73
N LEU A 794 20.31 -2.66 -1.74
CA LEU A 794 20.11 -1.80 -0.58
C LEU A 794 20.11 -0.32 -0.96
N LEU A 795 21.04 0.12 -1.79
CA LEU A 795 21.18 1.52 -2.20
C LEU A 795 20.06 1.96 -3.15
N GLU A 796 19.49 1.07 -3.95
CA GLU A 796 18.33 1.33 -4.82
C GLU A 796 17.08 1.79 -4.04
N LEU A 797 16.95 1.44 -2.76
CA LEU A 797 15.89 1.96 -1.89
C LEU A 797 15.90 3.50 -1.80
N PHE A 798 17.04 4.12 -2.04
CA PHE A 798 17.27 5.55 -1.87
C PHE A 798 17.26 6.32 -3.19
N GLU A 799 17.10 5.63 -4.30
CA GLU A 799 17.13 6.25 -5.62
C GLU A 799 16.00 7.29 -5.79
N GLY A 800 16.36 8.47 -6.29
CA GLY A 800 15.41 9.56 -6.50
C GLY A 800 14.90 10.23 -5.21
N ARG A 801 15.36 9.80 -4.03
CA ARG A 801 14.86 10.27 -2.73
C ARG A 801 15.85 11.21 -2.06
N SER A 802 15.38 12.34 -1.57
CA SER A 802 16.21 13.28 -0.82
C SER A 802 16.55 12.76 0.57
N ARG A 803 17.81 12.81 0.95
CA ARG A 803 18.29 12.47 2.31
C ARG A 803 18.07 13.67 3.24
N PRO A 804 17.35 13.52 4.36
CA PRO A 804 17.04 14.63 5.26
C PRO A 804 18.26 15.06 6.09
N GLY A 805 18.27 16.35 6.43
CA GLY A 805 19.29 16.90 7.34
C GLY A 805 20.68 17.06 6.71
N LEU A 806 20.74 17.17 5.39
CA LEU A 806 21.98 17.50 4.67
C LEU A 806 21.96 18.93 4.15
N PRO A 807 23.12 19.63 4.15
CA PRO A 807 23.24 20.97 3.55
C PRO A 807 23.39 20.93 2.02
N ILE A 808 23.32 19.74 1.42
CA ILE A 808 23.51 19.45 0.00
C ILE A 808 22.34 18.64 -0.54
N GLU A 809 22.08 18.77 -1.83
CA GLU A 809 21.14 17.87 -2.50
C GLU A 809 21.78 16.51 -2.74
N PHE A 810 21.10 15.46 -2.30
CA PHE A 810 21.56 14.09 -2.44
C PHE A 810 20.37 13.17 -2.70
N LYS A 811 20.21 12.72 -3.94
CA LYS A 811 19.07 11.88 -4.37
C LYS A 811 19.44 10.47 -4.76
N ARG A 812 20.70 10.18 -5.05
CA ARG A 812 21.18 8.82 -5.39
C ARG A 812 22.70 8.71 -5.27
N TYR A 813 23.15 7.47 -5.16
CA TYR A 813 24.57 7.14 -5.11
C TYR A 813 25.17 7.02 -6.52
N PRO A 814 26.44 7.42 -6.71
CA PRO A 814 27.11 7.33 -8.01
C PRO A 814 27.15 5.93 -8.59
N SER A 815 27.31 4.88 -7.76
CA SER A 815 27.34 3.50 -8.20
C SER A 815 26.07 3.01 -8.90
N LEU A 816 24.92 3.69 -8.65
CA LEU A 816 23.65 3.37 -9.31
C LEU A 816 23.56 3.92 -10.74
N GLU A 817 24.44 4.85 -11.09
CA GLU A 817 24.49 5.42 -12.44
C GLU A 817 25.17 4.48 -13.44
N ASN A 818 25.90 3.47 -12.95
CA ASN A 818 26.61 2.52 -13.78
C ASN A 818 25.86 1.20 -13.95
N SER A 819 26.01 0.57 -15.10
CA SER A 819 25.39 -0.73 -15.40
C SER A 819 26.00 -1.89 -14.59
N ALA A 820 27.26 -1.80 -14.19
CA ALA A 820 27.95 -2.85 -13.44
C ALA A 820 27.67 -2.74 -11.93
N PRO A 821 27.34 -3.83 -11.24
CA PRO A 821 27.22 -3.84 -9.78
C PRO A 821 28.58 -3.82 -9.14
N VAL A 822 29.03 -2.67 -8.68
CA VAL A 822 30.31 -2.47 -8.00
C VAL A 822 30.02 -1.93 -6.60
N PRO A 823 30.74 -2.39 -5.55
CA PRO A 823 30.62 -1.81 -4.22
C PRO A 823 30.91 -0.31 -4.21
N LEU A 824 30.24 0.43 -3.35
CA LEU A 824 30.36 1.89 -3.29
C LEU A 824 31.79 2.34 -3.00
N TYR A 825 32.50 1.65 -2.11
CA TYR A 825 33.90 1.97 -1.79
C TYR A 825 34.84 1.78 -2.98
N ALA A 826 34.58 0.77 -3.81
CA ALA A 826 35.34 0.54 -5.03
C ALA A 826 35.06 1.61 -6.08
N TYR A 827 33.78 1.97 -6.25
CA TYR A 827 33.36 3.01 -7.17
C TYR A 827 34.01 4.37 -6.90
N ILE A 828 34.19 4.76 -5.64
CA ILE A 828 34.77 6.04 -5.27
C ILE A 828 36.33 6.07 -5.40
N SER A 829 36.97 4.90 -5.63
CA SER A 829 38.42 4.87 -5.81
C SER A 829 38.82 5.57 -7.12
N SER A 830 39.93 6.34 -7.06
CA SER A 830 40.42 7.09 -8.21
C SER A 830 40.90 6.20 -9.37
N SER A 831 41.31 4.99 -9.07
CA SER A 831 41.71 3.98 -10.05
C SER A 831 40.53 3.43 -10.83
N PHE A 832 39.38 3.16 -10.15
CA PHE A 832 38.16 2.69 -10.79
C PHE A 832 37.54 3.75 -11.69
N GLN A 833 37.46 5.00 -11.24
CA GLN A 833 36.92 6.11 -12.05
C GLN A 833 37.68 6.35 -13.36
N ARG A 834 38.96 6.06 -13.41
CA ARG A 834 39.78 6.15 -14.64
C ARG A 834 39.44 5.01 -15.62
N LYS A 835 39.05 3.83 -15.14
CA LYS A 835 38.77 2.63 -15.96
C LYS A 835 37.34 2.60 -16.51
N VAL A 836 36.37 3.16 -15.81
CA VAL A 836 34.96 3.20 -16.27
C VAL A 836 34.76 4.05 -17.54
N HIS A 837 35.66 4.95 -17.84
CA HIS A 837 35.69 5.77 -19.06
C HIS A 837 36.61 5.23 -20.16
N GLY A 838 37.21 4.03 -19.97
CA GLY A 838 38.06 3.34 -20.95
C GLY A 838 37.77 1.84 -20.96
N GLU A 839 38.27 1.09 -21.97
CA GLU A 839 38.15 -0.36 -22.04
C GLU A 839 38.67 -1.04 -20.76
N PRO A 840 38.02 -2.09 -20.27
CA PRO A 840 38.42 -2.80 -19.06
C PRO A 840 39.84 -3.40 -19.30
N ALA A 841 40.81 -2.83 -18.61
CA ALA A 841 42.13 -3.44 -18.63
C ALA A 841 42.13 -4.64 -17.68
N VAL A 842 42.49 -5.80 -18.19
CA VAL A 842 42.78 -6.99 -17.38
C VAL A 842 43.89 -6.63 -16.38
N PRO A 843 43.72 -6.90 -15.06
CA PRO A 843 44.79 -6.66 -14.09
C PRO A 843 46.08 -7.32 -14.56
N SER A 844 47.17 -6.59 -14.56
CA SER A 844 48.45 -7.11 -14.94
C SER A 844 48.94 -8.14 -13.92
N GLU A 845 49.80 -9.09 -14.33
CA GLU A 845 50.43 -10.05 -13.42
C GLU A 845 51.12 -9.35 -12.26
N GLY A 846 51.71 -8.15 -12.51
CA GLY A 846 52.31 -7.31 -11.48
C GLY A 846 51.31 -6.77 -10.44
N GLU A 847 50.14 -6.34 -10.86
CA GLU A 847 49.08 -5.87 -9.99
C GLU A 847 48.47 -6.99 -9.15
N LEU A 848 48.25 -8.16 -9.73
CA LEU A 848 47.84 -9.38 -9.01
C LEU A 848 48.92 -9.86 -8.03
N GLY A 849 50.18 -9.82 -8.42
CA GLY A 849 51.30 -10.15 -7.53
C GLY A 849 51.39 -9.21 -6.33
N ARG A 850 51.22 -7.89 -6.57
CA ARG A 850 51.23 -6.85 -5.51
C ARG A 850 50.03 -6.94 -4.61
N TYR A 851 48.85 -7.23 -5.18
CA TYR A 851 47.65 -7.50 -4.39
C TYR A 851 47.82 -8.67 -3.43
N ASN A 852 48.35 -9.82 -3.93
CA ASN A 852 48.58 -11.00 -3.10
C ASN A 852 49.63 -10.74 -1.99
N GLU A 853 50.72 -10.02 -2.30
CA GLU A 853 51.69 -9.63 -1.31
C GLU A 853 51.07 -8.78 -0.19
N LEU A 854 50.31 -7.75 -0.55
CA LEU A 854 49.67 -6.88 0.43
C LEU A 854 48.56 -7.59 1.21
N TYR A 855 47.81 -8.48 0.55
CA TYR A 855 46.76 -9.27 1.18
C TYR A 855 47.37 -10.25 2.22
N ASP A 856 48.43 -10.97 1.87
CA ASP A 856 49.11 -11.89 2.79
C ASP A 856 49.72 -11.14 3.97
N ARG A 857 50.30 -9.97 3.73
CA ARG A 857 50.82 -9.11 4.80
C ARG A 857 49.75 -8.56 5.70
N SER A 858 48.57 -8.20 5.17
CA SER A 858 47.44 -7.70 5.96
C SER A 858 46.91 -8.73 6.96
N SER A 859 47.14 -10.03 6.71
CA SER A 859 46.76 -11.11 7.61
C SER A 859 47.73 -11.33 8.76
N SER A 860 48.98 -10.83 8.64
CA SER A 860 50.07 -11.10 9.57
C SER A 860 50.66 -9.85 10.21
N THR A 861 50.52 -8.68 9.63
CA THR A 861 51.11 -7.42 10.07
C THR A 861 50.20 -6.23 9.74
N ASP A 862 50.20 -5.18 10.57
CA ASP A 862 49.51 -3.92 10.25
C ASP A 862 50.20 -3.26 9.04
N LEU A 863 49.46 -3.05 7.96
CA LEU A 863 49.89 -2.29 6.80
C LEU A 863 49.90 -0.79 7.11
N SER A 864 50.84 -0.03 6.52
CA SER A 864 50.72 1.43 6.54
C SER A 864 49.48 1.92 5.85
N ASP A 865 49.03 3.16 6.14
CA ASP A 865 47.85 3.76 5.52
C ASP A 865 47.95 3.84 3.97
N GLU A 866 49.21 4.01 3.45
CA GLU A 866 49.46 4.04 2.01
C GLU A 866 49.34 2.64 1.41
N GLU A 867 49.93 1.61 2.03
CA GLU A 867 49.82 0.21 1.61
C GLU A 867 48.42 -0.33 1.72
N GLN A 868 47.64 0.11 2.71
CA GLN A 868 46.27 -0.27 2.87
C GLN A 868 45.37 0.38 1.80
N ASN A 869 45.62 1.63 1.44
CA ASN A 869 44.94 2.28 0.33
C ASN A 869 45.33 1.64 -1.02
N GLU A 870 46.55 1.19 -1.18
CA GLU A 870 47.05 0.47 -2.35
C GLU A 870 46.35 -0.92 -2.47
N LEU A 871 46.33 -1.70 -1.40
CA LEU A 871 45.62 -2.98 -1.34
C LEU A 871 44.16 -2.82 -1.74
N TYR A 872 43.49 -1.79 -1.25
CA TYR A 872 42.10 -1.53 -1.57
C TYR A 872 41.89 -1.03 -3.00
N GLY A 873 42.82 -0.29 -3.55
CA GLY A 873 42.82 0.10 -4.96
C GLY A 873 42.89 -1.15 -5.86
N LEU A 874 43.86 -2.03 -5.58
CA LEU A 874 44.07 -3.28 -6.32
C LEU A 874 42.87 -4.24 -6.15
N GLN A 875 42.30 -4.38 -4.95
CA GLN A 875 41.09 -5.15 -4.72
C GLN A 875 39.91 -4.64 -5.56
N ALA A 876 39.72 -3.34 -5.59
CA ALA A 876 38.66 -2.71 -6.37
C ALA A 876 38.84 -2.94 -7.88
N GLU A 877 40.12 -3.00 -8.34
CA GLU A 877 40.45 -3.28 -9.72
C GLU A 877 40.13 -4.72 -10.11
N ILE A 878 40.51 -5.67 -9.24
CA ILE A 878 40.24 -7.10 -9.44
C ILE A 878 38.75 -7.39 -9.37
N ASP A 879 38.03 -6.88 -8.35
CA ASP A 879 36.59 -7.03 -8.19
C ASP A 879 35.84 -6.39 -9.36
N GLY A 880 36.29 -5.23 -9.85
CA GLY A 880 35.68 -4.55 -11.00
C GLY A 880 35.82 -5.37 -12.29
N HIS A 881 36.97 -6.08 -12.49
CA HIS A 881 37.16 -6.95 -13.63
C HIS A 881 36.29 -8.21 -13.53
N ASP A 882 36.27 -8.87 -12.38
CA ASP A 882 35.46 -10.08 -12.17
C ASP A 882 33.98 -9.83 -12.37
N TYR A 883 33.49 -8.64 -11.98
CA TYR A 883 32.09 -8.26 -12.18
C TYR A 883 31.77 -7.84 -13.63
N ALA A 884 32.75 -7.35 -14.40
CA ALA A 884 32.53 -6.95 -15.79
C ALA A 884 32.49 -8.17 -16.75
N GLU A 885 33.24 -9.22 -16.45
CA GLU A 885 33.33 -10.42 -17.28
C GLU A 885 32.21 -11.45 -17.02
N GLN A 886 31.51 -11.38 -15.89
CA GLN A 886 30.45 -12.35 -15.59
C GLN A 886 29.12 -11.95 -16.24
N PRO A 887 28.65 -12.72 -17.23
CA PRO A 887 27.26 -12.58 -17.68
C PRO A 887 26.34 -12.87 -16.49
N ILE A 888 25.22 -12.18 -16.44
CA ILE A 888 24.20 -12.16 -15.39
C ILE A 888 23.74 -13.56 -14.89
N ASN A 889 24.27 -14.63 -15.48
CA ASN A 889 23.85 -16.03 -15.29
C ASN A 889 24.83 -16.93 -14.53
N HIS A 890 25.86 -16.47 -13.86
CA HIS A 890 26.81 -17.39 -13.23
C HIS A 890 26.88 -17.36 -11.70
N ASN A 891 26.57 -18.52 -11.23
CA ASN A 891 27.10 -19.35 -10.12
C ASN A 891 27.70 -18.59 -8.94
N TRP A 892 26.85 -18.30 -8.04
CA TRP A 892 27.26 -18.18 -6.67
C TRP A 892 27.17 -19.59 -6.04
N ASP A 893 28.29 -20.15 -5.64
CA ASP A 893 28.38 -21.46 -4.97
C ASP A 893 27.90 -21.45 -3.52
N SER A 894 26.92 -20.63 -3.20
CA SER A 894 26.21 -20.69 -1.92
C SER A 894 25.12 -21.76 -1.97
N PRO A 895 25.04 -22.67 -0.99
CA PRO A 895 23.97 -23.68 -0.92
C PRO A 895 22.55 -23.07 -1.01
N ILE A 896 22.39 -21.84 -0.50
CA ILE A 896 21.13 -21.08 -0.54
C ILE A 896 20.75 -20.70 -1.99
N LYS A 897 21.72 -20.46 -2.89
CA LYS A 897 21.43 -20.09 -4.29
C LYS A 897 21.14 -21.25 -5.19
N LYS A 898 21.70 -22.42 -4.94
CA LYS A 898 21.30 -23.64 -5.68
C LYS A 898 19.82 -23.93 -5.44
N GLU A 899 19.30 -23.73 -4.23
CA GLU A 899 17.86 -23.85 -3.95
C GLU A 899 17.03 -22.74 -4.61
N GLN A 900 17.54 -21.50 -4.68
CA GLN A 900 16.82 -20.38 -5.31
C GLN A 900 16.76 -20.47 -6.83
N VAL A 901 17.83 -20.88 -7.47
CA VAL A 901 17.87 -21.13 -8.93
C VAL A 901 17.01 -22.34 -9.27
N SER A 902 17.10 -23.42 -8.51
CA SER A 902 16.21 -24.57 -8.62
C SER A 902 14.74 -24.18 -8.37
N ALA A 903 14.47 -23.38 -7.35
CA ALA A 903 13.12 -22.86 -7.07
C ALA A 903 12.61 -21.92 -8.16
N LYS A 904 13.46 -21.10 -8.77
CA LYS A 904 13.06 -20.20 -9.87
C LYS A 904 12.81 -20.96 -11.17
N VAL A 905 13.58 -22.00 -11.44
CA VAL A 905 13.37 -22.92 -12.58
C VAL A 905 12.14 -23.78 -12.32
N GLU A 906 11.96 -24.32 -11.10
CA GLU A 906 10.75 -25.04 -10.69
C GLU A 906 9.51 -24.12 -10.69
N LEU A 907 9.63 -22.84 -10.29
CA LEU A 907 8.54 -21.87 -10.34
C LEU A 907 8.17 -21.49 -11.76
N SER A 908 9.12 -21.36 -12.68
CA SER A 908 8.82 -21.20 -14.12
C SER A 908 8.16 -22.46 -14.68
N GLN A 909 8.62 -23.63 -14.31
CA GLN A 909 8.04 -24.92 -14.71
C GLN A 909 6.70 -25.19 -14.03
N ILE A 910 6.52 -24.79 -12.76
CA ILE A 910 5.26 -24.90 -12.02
C ILE A 910 4.26 -23.85 -12.53
N ALA A 911 4.69 -22.64 -12.90
CA ALA A 911 3.82 -21.68 -13.57
C ALA A 911 3.38 -22.21 -14.95
N GLU A 912 4.27 -22.78 -15.73
CA GLU A 912 3.94 -23.45 -16.99
C GLU A 912 3.08 -24.72 -16.76
N LEU A 913 3.35 -25.52 -15.74
CA LEU A 913 2.59 -26.73 -15.40
C LEU A 913 1.24 -26.46 -14.74
N THR A 914 1.12 -25.42 -13.92
CA THR A 914 -0.14 -25.04 -13.27
C THR A 914 -1.12 -24.39 -14.26
N PHE A 915 -0.62 -23.80 -15.33
CA PHE A 915 -1.45 -23.23 -16.39
C PHE A 915 -1.63 -24.16 -17.60
N SER A 916 -0.84 -25.22 -17.77
CA SER A 916 -0.90 -26.10 -18.92
C SER A 916 -1.38 -27.53 -18.67
N LYS A 917 -1.51 -27.99 -17.41
CA LYS A 917 -1.89 -29.37 -17.10
C LYS A 917 -2.70 -29.49 -15.80
N ILE A 918 -3.91 -29.00 -15.78
CA ILE A 918 -4.95 -29.58 -14.92
C ILE A 918 -5.90 -30.31 -15.86
N ASP A 919 -5.68 -31.63 -15.97
CA ASP A 919 -6.68 -32.53 -16.56
C ASP A 919 -7.86 -32.62 -15.58
N PRO A 920 -9.08 -32.19 -16.00
CA PRO A 920 -10.25 -32.20 -15.12
C PRO A 920 -10.69 -33.61 -14.69
N ARG A 921 -10.09 -34.66 -15.21
CA ARG A 921 -10.48 -36.07 -14.95
C ARG A 921 -9.75 -36.71 -13.75
N SER A 922 -8.80 -36.00 -13.14
CA SER A 922 -8.05 -36.53 -11.99
C SER A 922 -8.50 -36.00 -10.63
N LEU A 923 -9.66 -35.33 -10.58
CA LEU A 923 -10.31 -34.88 -9.34
C LEU A 923 -11.66 -35.56 -9.19
N HIS A 924 -11.59 -36.85 -8.92
CA HIS A 924 -12.68 -37.59 -8.27
C HIS A 924 -12.33 -37.86 -6.83
#